data_fba20a864dcd79b672c61ac1fad8b85f
#
_entry.id   fba20a864dcd79b672c61ac1fad8b85f
#
_cell.length_a   1.000
_cell.length_b   1.000
_cell.length_c   1.000
_cell.angle_alpha   90.00
_cell.angle_beta   90.00
_cell.angle_gamma   90.00
#
_symmetry.space_group_name_H-M   'P 1'
#
loop_
_entity.id
_entity.type
_entity.pdbx_description
1 polymer ?
#
loop_
_entity_poly.entity_id
_entity_poly.type
_entity_poly.pdbx_seq_one_letter_code
_entity_poly.pdbx_strand_id
1 'polypeptide(L)'
;MKLIIAEKPSVAQTIAAALGVKEKKDGYIEGGGCLISWCVGHLVQLAEAAAYGEQYKKWSFESLPILPEEWQYAVDPDKGKQFKTLKELMHRADVSEVVNACDAGREGELIFRFVYEAAGCKKPMRRLWISSMEDGAIKAGFASLKDGQEYDALFASALCRAKADWLIGINATRLFSCLYGKTLNVGRVQTPTLKMLTDRDAAISHFQKEKYYHVRLDLSGAEAASGRISDKAEADALKGACEAETAVCVSLTREKKTAAPPKLFDLTSLQREANRIFGYTAKQTLDLAQSLYEKRLLTYPRTDSSFLTDDMGGTAAGIIALLCEKLPFMAGADFTPEVVKVLDSKKVSDHHAIIPTMELAKADPDALPESEKNILTLAGARLLFATAEPHIYEAVTAVFSCAGTDFTARGKTVLAEGWKELQRRYRATLKDKPEAEDGENADVTLPKLSEGQGFPNPAAKVTEHTTTPPKPHSEASLLSAMERAGNGDTDPDAERRGLGTPATRAAVIEKLVKGGFAERKGKQLIPTKNGNSLICILPDILTSPQLTAEWENNLTQIAKGAADPGEFLSGIEAMARELVQTHAAALDGKKDLFREEKPSVGKCPRCGSPVHEGKKNYYCSNKECAFVMWKNDRFFEERKTAFSAKIAAALLKSGKANVKKLYSPKTGKTYDGTIVLADTGGKYVNYRIEVQKN
;
A
#
# COMPACT_ATOMS: atom_id res chain seq x y z
N MET A 1 -42.62 12.73 -4.69
CA MET A 1 -41.76 11.79 -3.93
C MET A 1 -40.34 12.37 -3.82
N LYS A 2 -39.58 12.00 -2.80
CA LYS A 2 -38.14 12.28 -2.71
C LYS A 2 -37.32 11.12 -3.29
N LEU A 3 -36.35 11.40 -4.16
CA LEU A 3 -35.39 10.41 -4.60
C LEU A 3 -34.09 10.54 -3.76
N ILE A 4 -33.76 9.52 -2.99
CA ILE A 4 -32.58 9.46 -2.16
C ILE A 4 -31.53 8.58 -2.86
N ILE A 5 -30.34 9.09 -3.07
CA ILE A 5 -29.26 8.36 -3.76
C ILE A 5 -28.07 8.20 -2.82
N ALA A 6 -27.83 6.98 -2.39
CA ALA A 6 -26.67 6.59 -1.59
C ALA A 6 -25.48 6.21 -2.46
N GLU A 7 -24.28 6.16 -1.89
CA GLU A 7 -23.09 5.74 -2.62
C GLU A 7 -23.07 4.23 -2.93
N LYS A 8 -23.64 3.41 -2.04
CA LYS A 8 -23.57 1.94 -2.08
C LYS A 8 -24.93 1.31 -1.74
N PRO A 9 -25.20 0.08 -2.24
CA PRO A 9 -26.44 -0.65 -1.94
C PRO A 9 -26.65 -0.87 -0.42
N SER A 10 -25.58 -1.14 0.32
CA SER A 10 -25.64 -1.38 1.77
C SER A 10 -26.11 -0.14 2.53
N VAL A 11 -25.59 1.04 2.20
CA VAL A 11 -25.98 2.32 2.77
C VAL A 11 -27.43 2.64 2.43
N ALA A 12 -27.86 2.42 1.19
CA ALA A 12 -29.26 2.58 0.78
C ALA A 12 -30.21 1.69 1.59
N GLN A 13 -29.83 0.43 1.84
CA GLN A 13 -30.62 -0.49 2.64
C GLN A 13 -30.71 -0.05 4.13
N THR A 14 -29.62 0.47 4.69
CA THR A 14 -29.61 1.00 6.06
C THR A 14 -30.53 2.23 6.17
N ILE A 15 -30.42 3.16 5.23
CA ILE A 15 -31.31 4.33 5.15
C ILE A 15 -32.77 3.90 5.00
N ALA A 16 -33.05 2.93 4.11
CA ALA A 16 -34.39 2.41 3.90
C ALA A 16 -34.98 1.79 5.20
N ALA A 17 -34.18 1.02 5.94
CA ALA A 17 -34.59 0.43 7.21
C ALA A 17 -34.91 1.50 8.25
N ALA A 18 -34.04 2.52 8.42
CA ALA A 18 -34.23 3.62 9.36
C ALA A 18 -35.47 4.46 9.05
N LEU A 19 -35.80 4.65 7.75
CA LEU A 19 -36.97 5.39 7.28
C LEU A 19 -38.25 4.54 7.14
N GLY A 20 -38.15 3.22 7.37
CA GLY A 20 -39.31 2.31 7.25
C GLY A 20 -39.73 2.03 5.79
N VAL A 21 -38.87 2.25 4.82
CA VAL A 21 -39.08 1.99 3.38
C VAL A 21 -38.77 0.53 3.07
N LYS A 22 -39.73 -0.25 2.52
CA LYS A 22 -39.59 -1.72 2.50
C LYS A 22 -39.73 -2.37 1.12
N GLU A 23 -40.39 -1.74 0.16
CA GLU A 23 -40.71 -2.37 -1.13
C GLU A 23 -39.47 -2.39 -2.05
N LYS A 24 -38.84 -3.54 -2.16
CA LYS A 24 -37.64 -3.72 -3.00
C LYS A 24 -38.04 -3.85 -4.48
N LYS A 25 -37.37 -3.07 -5.32
CA LYS A 25 -37.43 -3.11 -6.79
C LYS A 25 -36.03 -3.40 -7.36
N ASP A 26 -35.96 -3.59 -8.65
CA ASP A 26 -34.66 -3.76 -9.34
C ASP A 26 -33.91 -2.42 -9.38
N GLY A 27 -32.84 -2.32 -8.60
CA GLY A 27 -31.99 -1.12 -8.50
C GLY A 27 -32.47 -0.04 -7.54
N TYR A 28 -33.60 -0.19 -6.80
CA TYR A 28 -34.08 0.77 -5.81
C TYR A 28 -35.06 0.16 -4.80
N ILE A 29 -35.42 0.93 -3.78
CA ILE A 29 -36.40 0.58 -2.74
C ILE A 29 -37.46 1.71 -2.72
N GLU A 30 -38.75 1.38 -2.66
CA GLU A 30 -39.85 2.34 -2.73
C GLU A 30 -40.76 2.24 -1.50
N GLY A 31 -41.33 3.35 -1.07
CA GLY A 31 -42.34 3.40 0.00
C GLY A 31 -42.28 4.70 0.79
N GLY A 32 -43.33 5.00 1.54
CA GLY A 32 -43.40 6.16 2.43
C GLY A 32 -43.16 7.53 1.75
N GLY A 33 -43.46 7.66 0.46
CA GLY A 33 -43.20 8.88 -0.30
C GLY A 33 -41.74 9.07 -0.73
N CYS A 34 -40.90 8.03 -0.56
CA CYS A 34 -39.49 8.02 -0.94
C CYS A 34 -39.16 6.92 -1.94
N LEU A 35 -38.20 7.22 -2.79
CA LEU A 35 -37.44 6.27 -3.62
C LEU A 35 -36.00 6.29 -3.14
N ILE A 36 -35.45 5.13 -2.80
CA ILE A 36 -34.06 5.03 -2.31
C ILE A 36 -33.29 4.17 -3.27
N SER A 37 -32.32 4.76 -3.96
CA SER A 37 -31.45 4.09 -4.90
C SER A 37 -29.97 4.33 -4.52
N TRP A 38 -29.05 3.84 -5.33
CA TRP A 38 -27.61 3.92 -5.02
C TRP A 38 -26.76 4.03 -6.27
N CYS A 39 -25.60 4.63 -6.11
CA CYS A 39 -24.47 4.43 -6.99
C CYS A 39 -23.80 3.07 -6.67
N VAL A 40 -22.88 2.61 -7.47
CA VAL A 40 -21.99 1.49 -7.18
C VAL A 40 -20.57 2.04 -7.21
N GLY A 41 -20.28 2.98 -6.27
CA GLY A 41 -19.12 3.85 -6.36
C GLY A 41 -19.19 4.74 -7.60
N HIS A 42 -18.07 5.00 -8.27
CA HIS A 42 -18.05 5.77 -9.51
C HIS A 42 -18.80 5.06 -10.65
N LEU A 43 -20.04 5.47 -10.91
CA LEU A 43 -20.83 5.06 -12.08
C LEU A 43 -20.45 5.85 -13.33
N VAL A 44 -20.06 7.11 -13.12
CA VAL A 44 -19.69 8.07 -14.15
C VAL A 44 -18.30 8.59 -13.81
N GLN A 45 -17.48 8.79 -14.82
CA GLN A 45 -16.13 9.32 -14.73
C GLN A 45 -15.86 10.30 -15.87
N LEU A 46 -14.74 11.03 -15.80
CA LEU A 46 -14.27 11.82 -16.94
C LEU A 46 -13.93 10.86 -18.09
N ALA A 47 -14.31 11.24 -19.31
CA ALA A 47 -14.09 10.42 -20.49
C ALA A 47 -12.58 10.22 -20.76
N GLU A 48 -12.24 9.10 -21.39
CA GLU A 48 -10.87 8.84 -21.83
C GLU A 48 -10.47 9.77 -22.99
N ALA A 49 -9.17 9.94 -23.20
CA ALA A 49 -8.63 10.81 -24.24
C ALA A 49 -9.23 10.55 -25.65
N ALA A 50 -9.53 9.29 -25.97
CA ALA A 50 -10.13 8.91 -27.25
C ALA A 50 -11.51 9.53 -27.52
N ALA A 51 -12.22 9.98 -26.49
CA ALA A 51 -13.52 10.65 -26.63
C ALA A 51 -13.38 12.09 -27.18
N TYR A 52 -12.24 12.71 -26.97
CA TYR A 52 -11.96 14.11 -27.37
C TYR A 52 -11.42 14.24 -28.80
N GLY A 53 -11.20 13.15 -29.53
CA GLY A 53 -10.84 13.18 -30.94
C GLY A 53 -10.15 11.90 -31.42
N GLU A 54 -10.28 11.62 -32.70
CA GLU A 54 -9.69 10.45 -33.38
C GLU A 54 -8.16 10.41 -33.24
N GLN A 55 -7.51 11.59 -33.26
CA GLN A 55 -6.05 11.73 -33.10
C GLN A 55 -5.55 11.19 -31.75
N TYR A 56 -6.42 11.12 -30.75
CA TYR A 56 -6.05 10.65 -29.42
C TYR A 56 -6.26 9.15 -29.21
N LYS A 57 -6.82 8.44 -30.19
CA LYS A 57 -6.97 6.96 -30.13
C LYS A 57 -5.61 6.27 -30.16
N LYS A 58 -4.70 6.75 -30.99
CA LYS A 58 -3.32 6.25 -31.06
C LYS A 58 -2.39 7.18 -30.29
N TRP A 59 -1.54 6.60 -29.47
CA TRP A 59 -0.54 7.38 -28.73
C TRP A 59 0.54 7.87 -29.66
N SER A 60 0.66 9.17 -29.77
CA SER A 60 1.73 9.82 -30.53
C SER A 60 2.16 11.09 -29.81
N PHE A 61 3.42 11.47 -30.02
CA PHE A 61 4.00 12.67 -29.43
C PHE A 61 3.32 13.93 -29.97
N GLU A 62 3.01 13.95 -31.26
CA GLU A 62 2.44 15.09 -32.01
C GLU A 62 1.04 15.46 -31.48
N SER A 63 0.37 14.52 -30.82
CA SER A 63 -0.96 14.76 -30.25
C SER A 63 -0.93 15.34 -28.83
N LEU A 64 0.24 15.64 -28.29
CA LEU A 64 0.42 16.16 -26.94
C LEU A 64 0.70 17.69 -26.94
N PRO A 65 0.27 18.42 -25.91
CA PRO A 65 -0.54 17.97 -24.79
C PRO A 65 -2.03 17.81 -25.13
N ILE A 66 -2.72 16.89 -24.42
CA ILE A 66 -4.18 16.71 -24.51
C ILE A 66 -4.81 17.60 -23.43
N LEU A 67 -5.52 18.64 -23.87
CA LEU A 67 -6.16 19.65 -23.02
C LEU A 67 -7.59 19.84 -23.52
N PRO A 68 -8.58 19.14 -22.93
CA PRO A 68 -9.98 19.27 -23.34
C PRO A 68 -10.54 20.66 -23.06
N GLU A 69 -11.11 21.32 -24.08
CA GLU A 69 -11.85 22.57 -23.89
C GLU A 69 -13.19 22.31 -23.20
N GLU A 70 -13.89 21.27 -23.61
CA GLU A 70 -15.13 20.81 -23.01
C GLU A 70 -14.95 19.40 -22.43
N TRP A 71 -15.24 19.26 -21.14
CA TRP A 71 -15.12 17.99 -20.44
C TRP A 71 -16.33 17.09 -20.70
N GLN A 72 -16.07 15.84 -21.06
CA GLN A 72 -17.07 14.83 -21.31
C GLN A 72 -17.10 13.80 -20.18
N TYR A 73 -18.29 13.26 -19.91
CA TYR A 73 -18.52 12.21 -18.96
C TYR A 73 -18.74 10.87 -19.67
N ALA A 74 -18.22 9.80 -19.10
CA ALA A 74 -18.43 8.44 -19.56
C ALA A 74 -19.05 7.59 -18.47
N VAL A 75 -20.11 6.85 -18.80
CA VAL A 75 -20.70 5.85 -17.92
C VAL A 75 -19.85 4.59 -17.99
N ASP A 76 -19.52 4.01 -16.84
CA ASP A 76 -18.82 2.72 -16.74
C ASP A 76 -19.69 1.63 -17.42
N PRO A 77 -19.19 0.95 -18.47
CA PRO A 77 -19.96 -0.05 -19.22
C PRO A 77 -20.54 -1.16 -18.35
N ASP A 78 -19.81 -1.60 -17.33
CA ASP A 78 -20.23 -2.67 -16.42
C ASP A 78 -21.36 -2.23 -15.47
N LYS A 79 -21.57 -0.92 -15.32
CA LYS A 79 -22.55 -0.32 -14.40
C LYS A 79 -23.70 0.39 -15.14
N GLY A 80 -23.76 0.27 -16.44
CA GLY A 80 -24.74 0.95 -17.29
C GLY A 80 -26.21 0.69 -16.90
N LYS A 81 -26.53 -0.51 -16.41
CA LYS A 81 -27.88 -0.86 -15.92
C LYS A 81 -28.30 0.03 -14.75
N GLN A 82 -27.45 0.19 -13.74
CA GLN A 82 -27.75 1.00 -12.57
C GLN A 82 -27.83 2.50 -12.91
N PHE A 83 -26.95 2.98 -13.79
CA PHE A 83 -27.04 4.35 -14.30
C PHE A 83 -28.38 4.62 -14.98
N LYS A 84 -28.86 3.69 -15.83
CA LYS A 84 -30.16 3.80 -16.51
C LYS A 84 -31.30 3.88 -15.49
N THR A 85 -31.30 3.03 -14.48
CA THR A 85 -32.29 3.07 -13.38
C THR A 85 -32.28 4.43 -12.68
N LEU A 86 -31.11 4.95 -12.29
CA LEU A 86 -31.00 6.27 -11.64
C LEU A 86 -31.52 7.39 -12.55
N LYS A 87 -31.17 7.37 -13.83
CA LYS A 87 -31.65 8.35 -14.83
C LYS A 87 -33.18 8.31 -14.97
N GLU A 88 -33.77 7.13 -15.06
CA GLU A 88 -35.22 6.96 -15.12
C GLU A 88 -35.90 7.50 -13.84
N LEU A 89 -35.38 7.16 -12.64
CA LEU A 89 -35.91 7.64 -11.39
C LEU A 89 -35.81 9.17 -11.25
N MET A 90 -34.69 9.77 -11.65
CA MET A 90 -34.49 11.23 -11.65
C MET A 90 -35.53 11.96 -12.55
N HIS A 91 -36.00 11.33 -13.62
CA HIS A 91 -36.96 11.93 -14.56
C HIS A 91 -38.42 11.55 -14.31
N ARG A 92 -38.71 10.73 -13.28
CA ARG A 92 -40.11 10.42 -12.90
C ARG A 92 -40.86 11.70 -12.58
N ALA A 93 -42.06 11.85 -13.08
CA ALA A 93 -42.89 13.06 -12.91
C ALA A 93 -43.30 13.30 -11.42
N ASP A 94 -43.43 12.22 -10.65
CA ASP A 94 -43.81 12.27 -9.24
C ASP A 94 -42.61 12.54 -8.27
N VAL A 95 -41.38 12.56 -8.79
CA VAL A 95 -40.18 12.97 -8.02
C VAL A 95 -40.03 14.48 -8.06
N SER A 96 -40.07 15.12 -6.91
CA SER A 96 -40.00 16.58 -6.75
C SER A 96 -38.59 17.09 -6.42
N GLU A 97 -37.78 16.28 -5.74
CA GLU A 97 -36.41 16.62 -5.32
C GLU A 97 -35.51 15.38 -5.28
N VAL A 98 -34.21 15.59 -5.40
CA VAL A 98 -33.19 14.53 -5.29
C VAL A 98 -32.30 14.80 -4.09
N VAL A 99 -32.13 13.80 -3.22
CA VAL A 99 -31.30 13.90 -2.03
C VAL A 99 -29.99 13.15 -2.28
N ASN A 100 -28.87 13.88 -2.26
CA ASN A 100 -27.53 13.30 -2.20
C ASN A 100 -27.28 12.73 -0.80
N ALA A 101 -27.29 11.40 -0.68
CA ALA A 101 -26.99 10.64 0.51
C ALA A 101 -25.70 9.78 0.34
N CYS A 102 -24.80 10.19 -0.56
CA CYS A 102 -23.46 9.64 -0.66
C CYS A 102 -22.62 10.08 0.54
N ASP A 103 -21.48 9.44 0.73
CA ASP A 103 -20.58 9.66 1.87
C ASP A 103 -20.30 11.17 2.08
N ALA A 104 -20.12 11.58 3.34
CA ALA A 104 -20.01 12.99 3.74
C ALA A 104 -18.59 13.54 3.47
N GLY A 105 -18.22 13.68 2.20
CA GLY A 105 -16.90 14.15 1.77
C GLY A 105 -16.86 14.57 0.30
N ARG A 106 -15.70 15.06 -0.14
CA ARG A 106 -15.44 15.48 -1.54
C ARG A 106 -15.78 14.38 -2.54
N GLU A 107 -15.44 13.12 -2.20
CA GLU A 107 -15.63 11.98 -3.11
C GLU A 107 -17.11 11.65 -3.29
N GLY A 108 -17.88 11.61 -2.19
CA GLY A 108 -19.32 11.36 -2.26
C GLY A 108 -20.07 12.47 -3.02
N GLU A 109 -19.61 13.72 -2.89
CA GLU A 109 -20.13 14.83 -3.67
C GLU A 109 -19.83 14.65 -5.17
N LEU A 110 -18.60 14.26 -5.53
CA LEU A 110 -18.21 14.02 -6.91
C LEU A 110 -19.00 12.87 -7.56
N ILE A 111 -19.12 11.74 -6.86
CA ILE A 111 -19.87 10.55 -7.34
C ILE A 111 -21.31 10.93 -7.66
N PHE A 112 -21.97 11.61 -6.75
CA PHE A 112 -23.35 12.01 -6.94
C PHE A 112 -23.52 13.01 -8.09
N ARG A 113 -22.71 14.10 -8.09
CA ARG A 113 -22.83 15.17 -9.08
C ARG A 113 -22.54 14.68 -10.50
N PHE A 114 -21.57 13.79 -10.68
CA PHE A 114 -21.30 13.19 -11.98
C PHE A 114 -22.51 12.40 -12.52
N VAL A 115 -23.20 11.65 -11.67
CA VAL A 115 -24.41 10.93 -12.05
C VAL A 115 -25.55 11.89 -12.33
N TYR A 116 -25.73 12.90 -11.50
CA TYR A 116 -26.78 13.92 -11.65
C TYR A 116 -26.62 14.71 -12.95
N GLU A 117 -25.41 15.17 -13.27
CA GLU A 117 -25.10 15.91 -14.51
C GLU A 117 -25.20 15.02 -15.76
N ALA A 118 -24.61 13.82 -15.73
CA ALA A 118 -24.68 12.86 -16.84
C ALA A 118 -26.11 12.38 -17.12
N ALA A 119 -26.96 12.31 -16.09
CA ALA A 119 -28.38 12.03 -16.27
C ALA A 119 -29.15 13.19 -16.89
N GLY A 120 -28.62 14.42 -16.85
CA GLY A 120 -29.31 15.64 -17.28
C GLY A 120 -30.44 16.06 -16.32
N CYS A 121 -30.33 15.72 -15.04
CA CYS A 121 -31.32 16.08 -14.04
C CYS A 121 -31.27 17.58 -13.72
N LYS A 122 -32.45 18.21 -13.53
CA LYS A 122 -32.59 19.63 -13.19
C LYS A 122 -33.47 19.86 -11.96
N LYS A 123 -33.82 18.78 -11.25
CA LYS A 123 -34.65 18.87 -10.05
C LYS A 123 -33.88 19.44 -8.87
N PRO A 124 -34.53 20.11 -7.91
CA PRO A 124 -33.89 20.61 -6.71
C PRO A 124 -33.07 19.51 -6.01
N MET A 125 -31.88 19.84 -5.58
CA MET A 125 -30.95 18.93 -4.92
C MET A 125 -30.83 19.28 -3.44
N ARG A 126 -30.91 18.27 -2.58
CA ARG A 126 -30.67 18.37 -1.15
C ARG A 126 -29.47 17.50 -0.75
N ARG A 127 -28.86 17.80 0.36
CA ARG A 127 -27.71 17.07 0.91
C ARG A 127 -28.00 16.51 2.28
N LEU A 128 -27.86 15.20 2.44
CA LEU A 128 -27.76 14.50 3.70
C LEU A 128 -26.27 14.46 4.11
N TRP A 129 -25.92 15.08 5.23
CA TRP A 129 -24.55 15.11 5.74
C TRP A 129 -24.50 14.45 7.11
N ILE A 130 -24.10 13.19 7.15
CA ILE A 130 -23.98 12.38 8.37
C ILE A 130 -22.74 11.51 8.32
N SER A 131 -22.09 11.31 9.46
CA SER A 131 -20.89 10.44 9.63
C SER A 131 -21.19 9.18 10.47
N SER A 132 -22.42 9.00 10.91
CA SER A 132 -22.91 7.81 11.62
C SER A 132 -24.10 7.21 10.89
N MET A 133 -24.18 5.88 10.82
CA MET A 133 -25.29 5.12 10.22
C MET A 133 -26.24 4.54 11.27
N GLU A 134 -26.18 5.04 12.51
CA GLU A 134 -27.18 4.72 13.54
C GLU A 134 -28.54 5.33 13.17
N ASP A 135 -29.62 4.63 13.46
CA ASP A 135 -30.99 5.04 13.11
C ASP A 135 -31.34 6.48 13.58
N GLY A 136 -30.85 6.86 14.75
CA GLY A 136 -31.05 8.20 15.31
C GLY A 136 -30.38 9.28 14.48
N ALA A 137 -29.13 9.06 14.07
CA ALA A 137 -28.36 9.99 13.24
C ALA A 137 -28.97 10.13 11.83
N ILE A 138 -29.42 9.03 11.22
CA ILE A 138 -30.10 9.06 9.93
C ILE A 138 -31.37 9.90 10.01
N LYS A 139 -32.25 9.64 10.97
CA LYS A 139 -33.53 10.38 11.16
C LYS A 139 -33.30 11.87 11.42
N ALA A 140 -32.33 12.21 12.27
CA ALA A 140 -31.96 13.59 12.54
C ALA A 140 -31.40 14.29 11.28
N GLY A 141 -30.55 13.61 10.51
CA GLY A 141 -30.02 14.12 9.25
C GLY A 141 -31.10 14.41 8.22
N PHE A 142 -32.11 13.51 8.07
CA PHE A 142 -33.24 13.75 7.17
C PHE A 142 -34.17 14.88 7.63
N ALA A 143 -34.23 15.15 8.94
CA ALA A 143 -34.95 16.29 9.45
C ALA A 143 -34.24 17.64 9.20
N SER A 144 -32.94 17.62 8.93
CA SER A 144 -32.06 18.79 8.73
C SER A 144 -31.33 18.79 7.40
N LEU A 145 -31.97 18.31 6.33
CA LEU A 145 -31.39 18.33 4.98
C LEU A 145 -31.00 19.74 4.54
N LYS A 146 -29.79 19.89 4.05
CA LYS A 146 -29.27 21.15 3.55
C LYS A 146 -29.51 21.34 2.07
N ASP A 147 -29.40 22.57 1.60
CA ASP A 147 -29.44 22.86 0.16
C ASP A 147 -28.18 22.30 -0.52
N GLY A 148 -28.36 21.67 -1.67
CA GLY A 148 -27.23 21.12 -2.42
C GLY A 148 -26.22 22.19 -2.88
N GLN A 149 -26.66 23.45 -3.07
CA GLN A 149 -25.79 24.56 -3.48
C GLN A 149 -24.77 24.94 -2.39
N GLU A 150 -25.05 24.67 -1.11
CA GLU A 150 -24.08 24.90 -0.04
C GLU A 150 -22.79 24.07 -0.22
N TYR A 151 -22.84 23.03 -1.05
CA TYR A 151 -21.71 22.13 -1.33
C TYR A 151 -21.07 22.32 -2.72
N ASP A 152 -21.39 23.42 -3.42
CA ASP A 152 -20.85 23.69 -4.75
C ASP A 152 -19.33 23.91 -4.72
N ALA A 153 -18.80 24.60 -3.71
CA ALA A 153 -17.36 24.78 -3.53
C ALA A 153 -16.63 23.44 -3.25
N LEU A 154 -17.26 22.55 -2.50
CA LEU A 154 -16.74 21.21 -2.23
C LEU A 154 -16.71 20.38 -3.51
N PHE A 155 -17.77 20.42 -4.32
CA PHE A 155 -17.81 19.78 -5.63
C PHE A 155 -16.76 20.35 -6.57
N ALA A 156 -16.61 21.68 -6.63
CA ALA A 156 -15.59 22.34 -7.46
C ALA A 156 -14.17 21.85 -7.10
N SER A 157 -13.86 21.71 -5.82
CA SER A 157 -12.61 21.14 -5.34
C SER A 157 -12.40 19.70 -5.82
N ALA A 158 -13.44 18.85 -5.68
CA ALA A 158 -13.39 17.45 -6.12
C ALA A 158 -13.21 17.33 -7.64
N LEU A 159 -13.92 18.16 -8.42
CA LEU A 159 -13.85 18.21 -9.87
C LEU A 159 -12.46 18.70 -10.34
N CYS A 160 -11.92 19.74 -9.71
CA CYS A 160 -10.55 20.24 -9.98
C CYS A 160 -9.53 19.13 -9.77
N ARG A 161 -9.63 18.39 -8.68
CA ARG A 161 -8.74 17.25 -8.43
C ARG A 161 -8.85 16.18 -9.52
N ALA A 162 -10.07 15.79 -9.89
CA ALA A 162 -10.29 14.78 -10.92
C ALA A 162 -9.71 15.21 -12.28
N LYS A 163 -9.93 16.47 -12.67
CA LYS A 163 -9.38 17.05 -13.91
C LYS A 163 -7.86 17.14 -13.87
N ALA A 164 -7.27 17.60 -12.77
CA ALA A 164 -5.83 17.72 -12.61
C ALA A 164 -5.12 16.36 -12.65
N ASP A 165 -5.63 15.35 -11.93
CA ASP A 165 -5.12 13.98 -11.97
C ASP A 165 -5.23 13.38 -13.39
N TRP A 166 -6.31 13.68 -14.12
CA TRP A 166 -6.49 13.27 -15.51
C TRP A 166 -5.47 13.96 -16.44
N LEU A 167 -5.34 15.30 -16.37
CA LEU A 167 -4.44 16.07 -17.24
C LEU A 167 -2.98 15.64 -17.08
N ILE A 168 -2.47 15.60 -15.85
CA ILE A 168 -1.08 15.19 -15.61
C ILE A 168 -0.88 13.70 -15.89
N GLY A 169 -1.82 12.86 -15.45
CA GLY A 169 -1.72 11.41 -15.65
C GLY A 169 -1.67 11.02 -17.12
N ILE A 170 -2.56 11.54 -17.96
CA ILE A 170 -2.63 11.19 -19.38
C ILE A 170 -1.44 11.76 -20.17
N ASN A 171 -1.11 13.04 -19.96
CA ASN A 171 -0.06 13.70 -20.70
C ASN A 171 1.33 13.15 -20.35
N ALA A 172 1.65 13.00 -19.06
CA ALA A 172 2.91 12.42 -18.63
C ALA A 172 3.05 10.95 -19.06
N THR A 173 2.00 10.14 -18.87
CA THR A 173 2.02 8.73 -19.27
C THR A 173 2.29 8.57 -20.76
N ARG A 174 1.56 9.31 -21.62
CA ARG A 174 1.74 9.22 -23.08
C ARG A 174 3.07 9.78 -23.53
N LEU A 175 3.48 10.94 -22.99
CA LEU A 175 4.76 11.56 -23.28
C LEU A 175 5.93 10.58 -23.09
N PHE A 176 6.10 10.11 -21.87
CA PHE A 176 7.21 9.21 -21.55
C PHE A 176 7.07 7.85 -22.24
N SER A 177 5.86 7.36 -22.45
CA SER A 177 5.65 6.11 -23.20
C SER A 177 6.04 6.24 -24.67
N CYS A 178 5.73 7.36 -25.33
CA CYS A 178 6.12 7.65 -26.71
C CYS A 178 7.63 7.82 -26.85
N LEU A 179 8.26 8.58 -25.91
CA LEU A 179 9.70 8.82 -25.92
C LEU A 179 10.53 7.53 -25.79
N TYR A 180 10.07 6.61 -24.93
CA TYR A 180 10.85 5.40 -24.59
C TYR A 180 10.32 4.10 -25.22
N GLY A 181 9.23 4.15 -25.99
CA GLY A 181 8.68 3.00 -26.71
C GLY A 181 8.14 1.88 -25.82
N LYS A 182 7.79 2.17 -24.57
CA LYS A 182 7.22 1.25 -23.58
C LYS A 182 6.12 1.96 -22.78
N THR A 183 5.06 1.26 -22.41
CA THR A 183 4.03 1.84 -21.53
C THR A 183 4.63 2.18 -20.16
N LEU A 184 4.70 3.47 -19.85
CA LEU A 184 5.25 4.03 -18.63
C LEU A 184 4.14 4.81 -17.92
N ASN A 185 3.48 4.17 -16.97
CA ASN A 185 2.42 4.80 -16.20
C ASN A 185 3.01 5.80 -15.21
N VAL A 186 2.62 7.07 -15.37
CA VAL A 186 3.03 8.19 -14.53
C VAL A 186 1.80 8.76 -13.82
N GLY A 187 1.94 9.14 -12.57
CA GLY A 187 0.84 9.74 -11.82
C GLY A 187 1.30 10.30 -10.48
N ARG A 188 0.62 11.35 -10.04
CA ARG A 188 0.93 12.17 -8.86
C ARG A 188 1.17 11.38 -7.56
N VAL A 189 0.48 10.25 -7.37
CA VAL A 189 0.64 9.40 -6.19
C VAL A 189 1.55 8.20 -6.50
N GLN A 190 1.38 7.58 -7.68
CA GLN A 190 2.10 6.36 -8.06
C GLN A 190 3.62 6.61 -8.19
N THR A 191 3.99 7.70 -8.82
CA THR A 191 5.39 8.00 -9.11
C THR A 191 6.21 8.33 -7.86
N PRO A 192 5.75 9.22 -6.94
CA PRO A 192 6.44 9.44 -5.67
C PRO A 192 6.50 8.18 -4.79
N THR A 193 5.48 7.32 -4.84
CA THR A 193 5.51 6.03 -4.13
C THR A 193 6.62 5.13 -4.68
N LEU A 194 6.79 5.08 -6.00
CA LEU A 194 7.90 4.34 -6.62
C LEU A 194 9.26 4.96 -6.24
N LYS A 195 9.35 6.29 -6.18
CA LYS A 195 10.55 7.01 -5.74
C LYS A 195 10.98 6.59 -4.34
N MET A 196 10.05 6.42 -3.41
CA MET A 196 10.38 5.92 -2.05
C MET A 196 11.04 4.54 -2.08
N LEU A 197 10.58 3.65 -2.97
CA LEU A 197 11.19 2.32 -3.14
C LEU A 197 12.60 2.42 -3.74
N THR A 198 12.77 3.26 -4.77
CA THR A 198 14.07 3.43 -5.44
C THR A 198 15.10 4.10 -4.54
N ASP A 199 14.71 5.10 -3.77
CA ASP A 199 15.59 5.78 -2.81
C ASP A 199 16.04 4.82 -1.70
N ARG A 200 15.13 3.97 -1.21
CA ARG A 200 15.46 2.94 -0.22
C ARG A 200 16.45 1.91 -0.80
N ASP A 201 16.25 1.47 -2.02
CA ASP A 201 17.12 0.53 -2.71
C ASP A 201 18.51 1.14 -2.96
N ALA A 202 18.57 2.40 -3.37
CA ALA A 202 19.81 3.16 -3.51
C ALA A 202 20.54 3.29 -2.17
N ALA A 203 19.84 3.63 -1.08
CA ALA A 203 20.41 3.72 0.26
C ALA A 203 20.99 2.39 0.75
N ILE A 204 20.36 1.26 0.38
CA ILE A 204 20.87 -0.07 0.69
C ILE A 204 22.10 -0.40 -0.17
N SER A 205 22.04 -0.12 -1.48
CA SER A 205 23.10 -0.47 -2.43
C SER A 205 24.38 0.33 -2.22
N HIS A 206 24.27 1.60 -1.80
CA HIS A 206 25.41 2.47 -1.54
C HIS A 206 25.87 2.46 -0.08
N PHE A 207 25.25 1.63 0.76
CA PHE A 207 25.55 1.56 2.19
C PHE A 207 26.96 1.00 2.40
N GLN A 208 27.78 1.75 3.10
CA GLN A 208 29.11 1.29 3.55
C GLN A 208 29.03 0.80 4.98
N LYS A 209 29.45 -0.43 5.18
CA LYS A 209 29.49 -1.04 6.51
C LYS A 209 30.69 -0.51 7.28
N GLU A 210 30.44 0.02 8.47
CA GLU A 210 31.48 0.49 9.37
C GLU A 210 31.47 -0.37 10.64
N LYS A 211 32.66 -0.77 11.09
CA LYS A 211 32.82 -1.42 12.38
C LYS A 211 32.88 -0.38 13.47
N TYR A 212 32.32 -0.71 14.61
CA TYR A 212 32.44 0.08 15.82
C TYR A 212 32.40 -0.85 17.03
N TYR A 213 32.88 -0.34 18.16
CA TYR A 213 33.06 -1.09 19.39
C TYR A 213 32.33 -0.39 20.52
N HIS A 214 31.87 -1.19 21.50
CA HIS A 214 31.45 -0.72 22.81
C HIS A 214 32.25 -1.47 23.87
N VAL A 215 32.68 -0.76 24.88
CA VAL A 215 33.14 -1.37 26.13
C VAL A 215 31.92 -1.53 27.05
N ARG A 216 31.69 -2.71 27.55
CA ARG A 216 30.61 -3.03 28.48
C ARG A 216 31.20 -3.38 29.83
N LEU A 217 30.64 -2.79 30.88
CA LEU A 217 31.04 -3.06 32.29
C LEU A 217 29.94 -3.90 32.94
N ASP A 218 30.33 -4.95 33.64
CA ASP A 218 29.46 -5.67 34.58
C ASP A 218 29.58 -5.04 35.96
N LEU A 219 28.46 -4.46 36.40
CA LEU A 219 28.39 -3.72 37.67
C LEU A 219 27.44 -4.44 38.64
N SER A 220 27.78 -5.68 38.97
CA SER A 220 27.03 -6.53 39.91
C SER A 220 25.57 -6.74 39.48
N GLY A 221 25.37 -7.09 38.21
CA GLY A 221 24.04 -7.34 37.62
C GLY A 221 23.45 -6.15 36.86
N ALA A 222 24.11 -4.98 36.82
CA ALA A 222 23.84 -3.91 35.89
C ALA A 222 24.91 -3.93 34.79
N GLU A 223 24.49 -4.12 33.53
CA GLU A 223 25.40 -3.98 32.39
C GLU A 223 25.35 -2.54 31.87
N ALA A 224 26.49 -1.83 31.91
CA ALA A 224 26.62 -0.49 31.39
C ALA A 224 27.52 -0.48 30.15
N ALA A 225 27.15 0.30 29.09
CA ALA A 225 27.90 0.38 27.87
C ALA A 225 28.42 1.80 27.60
N SER A 226 29.64 1.89 27.02
CA SER A 226 30.21 3.14 26.51
C SER A 226 29.46 3.66 25.28
N GLY A 227 29.77 4.89 24.88
CA GLY A 227 29.49 5.37 23.54
C GLY A 227 30.15 4.52 22.44
N ARG A 228 29.89 4.84 21.18
CA ARG A 228 30.55 4.18 20.03
C ARG A 228 32.00 4.57 19.97
N ILE A 229 32.88 3.57 19.81
CA ILE A 229 34.32 3.72 19.63
C ILE A 229 34.64 3.14 18.24
N SER A 230 35.30 3.91 17.38
CA SER A 230 35.60 3.49 16.00
C SER A 230 36.89 2.64 15.94
N ASP A 231 37.82 2.82 16.83
CA ASP A 231 39.08 2.09 16.86
C ASP A 231 39.06 0.96 17.91
N LYS A 232 39.48 -0.22 17.51
CA LYS A 232 39.55 -1.37 18.39
C LYS A 232 40.62 -1.22 19.49
N ALA A 233 41.79 -0.64 19.14
CA ALA A 233 42.86 -0.44 20.08
C ALA A 233 42.48 0.54 21.21
N GLU A 234 41.71 1.60 20.84
CA GLU A 234 41.12 2.52 21.81
C GLU A 234 40.13 1.80 22.76
N ALA A 235 39.27 0.95 22.20
CA ALA A 235 38.32 0.16 22.98
C ALA A 235 39.05 -0.84 23.94
N ASP A 236 40.09 -1.50 23.45
CA ASP A 236 40.87 -2.43 24.25
C ASP A 236 41.66 -1.70 25.35
N ALA A 237 42.20 -0.51 25.08
CA ALA A 237 42.86 0.34 26.06
C ALA A 237 41.88 0.83 27.14
N LEU A 238 40.70 1.32 26.74
CA LEU A 238 39.66 1.73 27.68
C LEU A 238 39.19 0.58 28.56
N LYS A 239 39.04 -0.62 28.00
CA LYS A 239 38.74 -1.83 28.77
C LYS A 239 39.78 -2.07 29.87
N GLY A 240 41.06 -2.06 29.51
CA GLY A 240 42.14 -2.29 30.48
C GLY A 240 42.20 -1.22 31.58
N ALA A 241 41.97 0.03 31.24
CA ALA A 241 41.88 1.12 32.21
C ALA A 241 40.70 0.95 33.17
N CYS A 242 39.52 0.56 32.67
CA CYS A 242 38.34 0.34 33.50
C CYS A 242 38.50 -0.85 34.46
N GLU A 243 39.19 -1.91 34.05
CA GLU A 243 39.47 -3.08 34.92
C GLU A 243 40.40 -2.74 36.07
N ALA A 244 41.18 -1.65 36.00
CA ALA A 244 42.10 -1.18 37.03
C ALA A 244 41.53 -0.05 37.92
N GLU A 245 40.36 0.50 37.57
CA GLU A 245 39.74 1.63 38.26
C GLU A 245 38.38 1.26 38.88
N THR A 246 37.82 2.22 39.63
CA THR A 246 36.48 2.10 40.19
C THR A 246 35.47 2.82 39.30
N ALA A 247 34.47 2.11 38.82
CA ALA A 247 33.32 2.74 38.16
C ALA A 247 32.38 3.35 39.22
N VAL A 248 32.08 4.63 39.11
CA VAL A 248 31.22 5.35 40.06
C VAL A 248 29.93 5.78 39.38
N CYS A 249 28.79 5.47 40.00
CA CYS A 249 27.49 5.96 39.54
C CYS A 249 27.39 7.47 39.74
N VAL A 250 27.50 8.25 38.66
CA VAL A 250 27.50 9.72 38.69
C VAL A 250 26.11 10.32 38.50
N SER A 251 25.20 9.57 37.92
CA SER A 251 23.78 10.01 37.72
C SER A 251 22.85 8.83 37.72
N LEU A 252 21.71 8.99 38.37
CA LEU A 252 20.62 8.00 38.39
C LEU A 252 19.29 8.67 38.21
N THR A 253 18.74 8.55 36.99
CA THR A 253 17.43 9.12 36.64
C THR A 253 16.35 8.03 36.66
N ARG A 254 15.25 8.30 37.33
CA ARG A 254 14.05 7.46 37.36
C ARG A 254 12.86 8.25 36.82
N GLU A 255 12.25 7.76 35.76
CA GLU A 255 11.12 8.42 35.14
C GLU A 255 9.94 7.45 35.02
N LYS A 256 8.80 7.83 35.60
CA LYS A 256 7.53 7.14 35.34
C LYS A 256 7.04 7.48 33.97
N LYS A 257 6.98 6.50 33.07
CA LYS A 257 6.50 6.65 31.70
C LYS A 257 5.17 5.93 31.52
N THR A 258 4.31 6.55 30.73
CA THR A 258 2.99 6.03 30.39
C THR A 258 2.91 5.82 28.88
N ALA A 259 2.70 4.57 28.46
CA ALA A 259 2.38 4.26 27.07
C ALA A 259 0.85 4.12 26.92
N ALA A 260 0.28 5.09 26.23
CA ALA A 260 -1.16 5.10 25.96
C ALA A 260 -1.59 3.85 25.16
N PRO A 261 -2.84 3.41 25.33
CA PRO A 261 -3.43 2.39 24.45
C PRO A 261 -3.36 2.78 22.98
N PRO A 262 -3.26 1.81 22.07
CA PRO A 262 -3.27 2.10 20.63
C PRO A 262 -4.66 2.61 20.24
N LYS A 263 -4.72 3.52 19.26
CA LYS A 263 -6.00 3.96 18.67
C LYS A 263 -6.71 2.81 17.95
N LEU A 264 -8.00 2.95 17.71
CA LEU A 264 -8.75 2.04 16.84
C LEU A 264 -8.14 2.01 15.43
N PHE A 265 -8.49 1.00 14.66
CA PHE A 265 -8.01 0.91 13.29
C PHE A 265 -8.76 1.85 12.34
N ASP A 266 -7.99 2.65 11.62
CA ASP A 266 -8.31 3.06 10.26
C ASP A 266 -7.83 1.99 9.26
N LEU A 267 -8.11 2.15 7.97
CA LEU A 267 -7.70 1.16 6.97
C LEU A 267 -6.18 0.99 6.89
N THR A 268 -5.43 2.09 6.94
CA THR A 268 -3.96 2.05 6.79
C THR A 268 -3.31 1.30 7.97
N SER A 269 -3.73 1.59 9.17
CA SER A 269 -3.21 0.93 10.37
C SER A 269 -3.62 -0.55 10.45
N LEU A 270 -4.84 -0.90 9.99
CA LEU A 270 -5.26 -2.30 9.86
C LEU A 270 -4.39 -3.05 8.83
N GLN A 271 -4.15 -2.45 7.66
CA GLN A 271 -3.30 -3.03 6.61
C GLN A 271 -1.86 -3.24 7.09
N ARG A 272 -1.30 -2.27 7.81
CA ARG A 272 0.05 -2.35 8.38
C ARG A 272 0.17 -3.48 9.40
N GLU A 273 -0.78 -3.58 10.31
CA GLU A 273 -0.77 -4.60 11.35
C GLU A 273 -1.02 -6.00 10.77
N ALA A 274 -1.97 -6.15 9.83
CA ALA A 274 -2.22 -7.42 9.13
C ALA A 274 -0.99 -7.88 8.30
N ASN A 275 -0.28 -6.95 7.66
CA ASN A 275 0.97 -7.27 6.97
C ASN A 275 2.07 -7.73 7.94
N ARG A 276 2.20 -7.05 9.09
CA ARG A 276 3.19 -7.38 10.11
C ARG A 276 2.94 -8.76 10.71
N ILE A 277 1.69 -9.05 11.10
CA ILE A 277 1.32 -10.29 11.81
C ILE A 277 1.17 -11.45 10.82
N PHE A 278 0.34 -11.30 9.79
CA PHE A 278 -0.07 -12.38 8.90
C PHE A 278 0.65 -12.38 7.55
N GLY A 279 1.42 -11.33 7.24
CA GLY A 279 2.04 -11.17 5.92
C GLY A 279 1.05 -10.84 4.80
N TYR A 280 -0.19 -10.45 5.12
CA TYR A 280 -1.17 -10.08 4.11
C TYR A 280 -0.77 -8.79 3.40
N THR A 281 -1.02 -8.73 2.09
CA THR A 281 -0.83 -7.48 1.35
C THR A 281 -1.92 -6.47 1.73
N ALA A 282 -1.66 -5.20 1.47
CA ALA A 282 -2.65 -4.15 1.69
C ALA A 282 -3.96 -4.42 0.92
N LYS A 283 -3.84 -4.94 -0.31
CA LYS A 283 -5.00 -5.34 -1.13
C LYS A 283 -5.76 -6.51 -0.53
N GLN A 284 -5.07 -7.56 -0.10
CA GLN A 284 -5.71 -8.70 0.56
C GLN A 284 -6.43 -8.28 1.83
N THR A 285 -5.81 -7.45 2.66
CA THR A 285 -6.43 -6.95 3.89
C THR A 285 -7.69 -6.16 3.59
N LEU A 286 -7.66 -5.28 2.58
CA LEU A 286 -8.84 -4.53 2.15
C LEU A 286 -9.96 -5.46 1.65
N ASP A 287 -9.63 -6.46 0.82
CA ASP A 287 -10.62 -7.39 0.28
C ASP A 287 -11.29 -8.23 1.38
N LEU A 288 -10.49 -8.70 2.35
CA LEU A 288 -11.00 -9.44 3.51
C LEU A 288 -11.89 -8.56 4.40
N ALA A 289 -11.47 -7.33 4.69
CA ALA A 289 -12.26 -6.40 5.46
C ALA A 289 -13.56 -5.99 4.72
N GLN A 290 -13.51 -5.84 3.41
CA GLN A 290 -14.68 -5.59 2.57
C GLN A 290 -15.67 -6.76 2.61
N SER A 291 -15.18 -8.01 2.50
CA SER A 291 -16.00 -9.21 2.62
C SER A 291 -16.70 -9.31 3.98
N LEU A 292 -15.97 -9.00 5.06
CA LEU A 292 -16.54 -8.96 6.42
C LEU A 292 -17.60 -7.85 6.58
N TYR A 293 -17.38 -6.70 5.98
CA TYR A 293 -18.37 -5.62 5.93
C TYR A 293 -19.65 -6.05 5.19
N GLU A 294 -19.54 -6.70 4.05
CA GLU A 294 -20.68 -7.22 3.28
C GLU A 294 -21.45 -8.30 4.04
N LYS A 295 -20.77 -9.08 4.88
CA LYS A 295 -21.36 -10.01 5.84
C LYS A 295 -21.89 -9.32 7.09
N ARG A 296 -21.78 -8.00 7.20
CA ARG A 296 -22.18 -7.18 8.34
C ARG A 296 -21.45 -7.51 9.66
N LEU A 297 -20.27 -8.12 9.58
CA LEU A 297 -19.46 -8.48 10.75
C LEU A 297 -18.45 -7.42 11.13
N LEU A 298 -18.12 -6.51 10.19
CA LEU A 298 -17.19 -5.41 10.38
C LEU A 298 -17.84 -4.11 9.89
N THR A 299 -17.46 -2.98 10.47
CA THR A 299 -17.87 -1.66 10.00
C THR A 299 -17.16 -1.32 8.69
N TYR A 300 -17.55 -0.23 8.03
CA TYR A 300 -17.02 0.11 6.71
C TYR A 300 -15.50 0.28 6.73
N PRO A 301 -14.75 -0.47 5.90
CA PRO A 301 -13.29 -0.54 6.06
C PRO A 301 -12.52 0.62 5.44
N ARG A 302 -13.12 1.42 4.54
CA ARG A 302 -12.39 2.50 3.85
C ARG A 302 -12.51 3.81 4.62
N THR A 303 -11.99 3.84 5.82
CA THR A 303 -11.99 5.01 6.71
C THR A 303 -10.56 5.44 7.03
N ASP A 304 -10.38 6.72 7.29
CA ASP A 304 -9.17 7.34 7.82
C ASP A 304 -9.30 7.70 9.31
N SER A 305 -10.50 7.50 9.89
CA SER A 305 -10.72 7.77 11.31
C SER A 305 -10.29 6.62 12.20
N SER A 306 -9.69 6.97 13.33
CA SER A 306 -9.34 6.04 14.42
C SER A 306 -10.22 6.25 15.66
N PHE A 307 -11.39 6.88 15.49
CA PHE A 307 -12.35 7.18 16.54
C PHE A 307 -13.78 6.75 16.15
N LEU A 308 -14.62 6.58 17.14
CA LEU A 308 -16.07 6.40 16.99
C LEU A 308 -16.77 7.73 17.26
N THR A 309 -18.01 7.87 16.79
CA THR A 309 -18.88 8.99 17.13
C THR A 309 -19.43 8.84 18.55
N ASP A 310 -19.77 9.96 19.19
CA ASP A 310 -20.17 9.99 20.61
C ASP A 310 -21.46 9.17 20.86
N ASP A 311 -22.35 9.07 19.88
CA ASP A 311 -23.58 8.26 19.92
C ASP A 311 -23.34 6.74 19.92
N MET A 312 -22.14 6.28 19.53
CA MET A 312 -21.78 4.86 19.48
C MET A 312 -21.33 4.27 20.82
N GLY A 313 -21.31 5.04 21.90
CA GLY A 313 -20.82 4.57 23.21
C GLY A 313 -21.51 3.30 23.71
N GLY A 314 -22.83 3.21 23.61
CA GLY A 314 -23.60 2.02 23.99
C GLY A 314 -23.34 0.82 23.08
N THR A 315 -23.29 1.05 21.77
CA THR A 315 -22.98 0.00 20.78
C THR A 315 -21.58 -0.56 21.01
N ALA A 316 -20.58 0.29 21.23
CA ALA A 316 -19.21 -0.13 21.51
C ALA A 316 -19.10 -0.97 22.78
N ALA A 317 -19.78 -0.57 23.87
CA ALA A 317 -19.82 -1.33 25.11
C ALA A 317 -20.44 -2.74 24.91
N GLY A 318 -21.52 -2.84 24.15
CA GLY A 318 -22.14 -4.10 23.79
C GLY A 318 -21.21 -5.03 22.98
N ILE A 319 -20.48 -4.48 22.00
CA ILE A 319 -19.50 -5.22 21.20
C ILE A 319 -18.36 -5.71 22.09
N ILE A 320 -17.84 -4.87 22.99
CA ILE A 320 -16.76 -5.25 23.92
C ILE A 320 -17.20 -6.42 24.79
N ALA A 321 -18.43 -6.39 25.33
CA ALA A 321 -18.95 -7.50 26.13
C ALA A 321 -18.97 -8.81 25.34
N LEU A 322 -19.44 -8.78 24.09
CA LEU A 322 -19.42 -9.95 23.20
C LEU A 322 -17.99 -10.45 22.89
N LEU A 323 -17.05 -9.54 22.70
CA LEU A 323 -15.65 -9.92 22.45
C LEU A 323 -15.01 -10.56 23.68
N CYS A 324 -15.31 -10.06 24.88
CA CYS A 324 -14.85 -10.67 26.15
C CYS A 324 -15.38 -12.09 26.33
N GLU A 325 -16.60 -12.37 25.89
CA GLU A 325 -17.19 -13.71 25.92
C GLU A 325 -16.62 -14.64 24.86
N LYS A 326 -16.50 -14.16 23.62
CA LYS A 326 -16.19 -15.01 22.46
C LYS A 326 -14.68 -15.22 22.20
N LEU A 327 -13.81 -14.29 22.64
CA LEU A 327 -12.38 -14.40 22.32
C LEU A 327 -11.63 -15.18 23.40
N PRO A 328 -11.00 -16.34 23.07
CA PRO A 328 -10.34 -17.21 24.04
C PRO A 328 -9.27 -16.52 24.89
N PHE A 329 -8.53 -15.54 24.32
CA PHE A 329 -7.48 -14.85 25.04
C PHE A 329 -8.01 -13.90 26.14
N MET A 330 -9.31 -13.61 26.16
CA MET A 330 -9.96 -12.84 27.23
C MET A 330 -10.35 -13.68 28.46
N ALA A 331 -10.32 -15.00 28.36
CA ALA A 331 -10.65 -15.87 29.48
C ALA A 331 -9.75 -15.58 30.70
N GLY A 332 -10.35 -15.19 31.82
CA GLY A 332 -9.64 -14.84 33.04
C GLY A 332 -8.77 -13.56 32.93
N ALA A 333 -9.04 -12.68 31.95
CA ALA A 333 -8.41 -11.38 31.90
C ALA A 333 -9.07 -10.43 32.90
N ASP A 334 -8.25 -9.70 33.65
CA ASP A 334 -8.74 -8.56 34.45
C ASP A 334 -8.82 -7.34 33.51
N PHE A 335 -10.05 -7.01 33.10
CA PHE A 335 -10.27 -5.98 32.06
C PHE A 335 -11.53 -5.17 32.35
N THR A 336 -11.33 -3.88 32.55
CA THR A 336 -12.41 -2.89 32.67
C THR A 336 -12.29 -1.90 31.52
N PRO A 337 -13.24 -1.90 30.54
CA PRO A 337 -13.14 -1.04 29.38
C PRO A 337 -13.50 0.42 29.67
N GLU A 338 -12.70 1.34 29.19
CA GLU A 338 -12.99 2.77 29.18
C GLU A 338 -13.42 3.23 27.78
N VAL A 339 -14.67 3.00 27.43
CA VAL A 339 -15.21 3.27 26.09
C VAL A 339 -15.06 4.73 25.68
N VAL A 340 -15.11 5.65 26.60
CA VAL A 340 -14.98 7.11 26.36
C VAL A 340 -13.65 7.47 25.66
N LYS A 341 -12.60 6.69 25.86
CA LYS A 341 -11.27 6.90 25.24
C LYS A 341 -11.29 6.83 23.72
N VAL A 342 -12.26 6.12 23.14
CA VAL A 342 -12.35 5.91 21.68
C VAL A 342 -13.47 6.73 21.03
N LEU A 343 -14.20 7.56 21.80
CA LEU A 343 -15.26 8.42 21.30
C LEU A 343 -14.75 9.84 21.06
N ASP A 344 -14.91 10.36 19.86
CA ASP A 344 -14.65 11.76 19.51
C ASP A 344 -15.25 12.05 18.14
N SER A 345 -16.49 12.52 18.11
CA SER A 345 -17.21 12.86 16.86
C SER A 345 -16.50 13.91 16.01
N LYS A 346 -15.66 14.77 16.60
CA LYS A 346 -14.91 15.79 15.86
C LYS A 346 -13.75 15.22 15.06
N LYS A 347 -13.30 14.00 15.40
CA LYS A 347 -12.23 13.28 14.71
C LYS A 347 -12.74 12.18 13.79
N VAL A 348 -14.04 12.14 13.56
CA VAL A 348 -14.67 11.27 12.58
C VAL A 348 -14.99 12.13 11.36
N SER A 349 -14.40 11.75 10.20
CA SER A 349 -14.67 12.39 8.91
C SER A 349 -15.92 11.76 8.25
N ASP A 350 -15.73 11.04 7.16
CA ASP A 350 -16.80 10.39 6.41
C ASP A 350 -17.33 9.14 7.11
N HIS A 351 -16.43 8.39 7.77
CA HIS A 351 -16.72 7.14 8.46
C HIS A 351 -15.90 7.03 9.75
N HIS A 352 -16.50 6.40 10.77
CA HIS A 352 -15.81 6.06 12.01
C HIS A 352 -14.82 4.89 11.83
N ALA A 353 -14.05 4.61 12.88
CA ALA A 353 -13.04 3.54 12.90
C ALA A 353 -13.61 2.14 12.59
N ILE A 354 -12.71 1.25 12.19
CA ILE A 354 -13.03 -0.15 11.87
C ILE A 354 -13.16 -0.95 13.18
N ILE A 355 -14.35 -1.43 13.46
CA ILE A 355 -14.67 -2.30 14.59
C ILE A 355 -15.60 -3.45 14.16
N PRO A 356 -15.66 -4.56 14.91
CA PRO A 356 -16.72 -5.56 14.74
C PRO A 356 -18.10 -4.94 14.97
N THR A 357 -19.14 -5.64 14.53
CA THR A 357 -20.54 -5.20 14.72
C THR A 357 -21.27 -6.10 15.71
N MET A 358 -22.46 -5.68 16.15
CA MET A 358 -23.34 -6.50 17.01
C MET A 358 -23.83 -7.79 16.33
N GLU A 359 -23.76 -7.90 15.00
CA GLU A 359 -24.10 -9.16 14.28
C GLU A 359 -23.15 -10.32 14.65
N LEU A 360 -21.99 -10.01 15.24
CA LEU A 360 -21.10 -11.01 15.84
C LEU A 360 -21.79 -11.89 16.89
N ALA A 361 -22.85 -11.41 17.54
CA ALA A 361 -23.66 -12.20 18.48
C ALA A 361 -24.31 -13.44 17.82
N LYS A 362 -24.69 -13.30 16.55
CA LYS A 362 -25.40 -14.33 15.76
C LYS A 362 -24.46 -15.15 14.88
N ALA A 363 -23.24 -14.64 14.66
CA ALA A 363 -22.28 -15.28 13.79
C ALA A 363 -21.47 -16.35 14.54
N ASP A 364 -21.10 -17.39 13.80
CA ASP A 364 -20.08 -18.34 14.20
C ASP A 364 -18.75 -17.93 13.53
N PRO A 365 -17.79 -17.34 14.27
CA PRO A 365 -16.50 -16.98 13.69
C PRO A 365 -15.70 -18.18 13.19
N ASP A 366 -15.94 -19.38 13.69
CA ASP A 366 -15.24 -20.60 13.27
C ASP A 366 -15.73 -21.13 11.92
N ALA A 367 -16.89 -20.68 11.45
CA ALA A 367 -17.39 -20.96 10.10
C ALA A 367 -16.77 -20.04 9.03
N LEU A 368 -16.03 -18.99 9.42
CA LEU A 368 -15.36 -18.09 8.48
C LEU A 368 -14.04 -18.71 7.95
N PRO A 369 -13.65 -18.37 6.72
CA PRO A 369 -12.29 -18.63 6.26
C PRO A 369 -11.25 -18.06 7.24
N GLU A 370 -10.15 -18.78 7.46
CA GLU A 370 -9.13 -18.40 8.47
C GLU A 370 -8.62 -16.96 8.28
N SER A 371 -8.44 -16.52 7.03
CA SER A 371 -8.00 -15.16 6.72
C SER A 371 -9.01 -14.08 7.15
N GLU A 372 -10.30 -14.33 6.97
CA GLU A 372 -11.35 -13.41 7.45
C GLU A 372 -11.45 -13.42 8.97
N LYS A 373 -11.38 -14.59 9.59
CA LYS A 373 -11.33 -14.76 11.04
C LYS A 373 -10.16 -13.98 11.65
N ASN A 374 -8.98 -14.04 11.01
CA ASN A 374 -7.80 -13.29 11.44
C ASN A 374 -8.05 -11.78 11.44
N ILE A 375 -8.65 -11.22 10.39
CA ILE A 375 -8.96 -9.78 10.31
C ILE A 375 -10.04 -9.39 11.33
N LEU A 376 -11.08 -10.18 11.47
CA LEU A 376 -12.16 -9.92 12.44
C LEU A 376 -11.63 -9.93 13.88
N THR A 377 -10.83 -10.95 14.21
CA THR A 377 -10.20 -11.09 15.54
C THR A 377 -9.22 -9.95 15.81
N LEU A 378 -8.43 -9.55 14.80
CA LEU A 378 -7.50 -8.43 14.91
C LEU A 378 -8.23 -7.10 15.19
N ALA A 379 -9.35 -6.84 14.50
CA ALA A 379 -10.16 -5.66 14.73
C ALA A 379 -10.81 -5.68 16.12
N GLY A 380 -11.32 -6.83 16.55
CA GLY A 380 -11.86 -7.01 17.91
C GLY A 380 -10.81 -6.83 18.99
N ALA A 381 -9.63 -7.44 18.83
CA ALA A 381 -8.52 -7.28 19.76
C ALA A 381 -8.09 -5.81 19.88
N ARG A 382 -8.06 -5.07 18.74
CA ARG A 382 -7.73 -3.64 18.75
C ARG A 382 -8.75 -2.81 19.54
N LEU A 383 -10.03 -3.12 19.44
CA LEU A 383 -11.07 -2.44 20.22
C LEU A 383 -10.86 -2.66 21.73
N LEU A 384 -10.53 -3.90 22.13
CA LEU A 384 -10.21 -4.22 23.53
C LEU A 384 -8.95 -3.49 24.00
N PHE A 385 -7.88 -3.46 23.20
CA PHE A 385 -6.66 -2.75 23.58
C PHE A 385 -6.89 -1.24 23.69
N ALA A 386 -7.64 -0.64 22.75
CA ALA A 386 -7.88 0.80 22.70
C ALA A 386 -8.70 1.32 23.89
N THR A 387 -9.52 0.46 24.49
CA THR A 387 -10.35 0.78 25.65
C THR A 387 -9.75 0.33 26.99
N ALA A 388 -8.55 -0.26 26.97
CA ALA A 388 -7.86 -0.72 28.18
C ALA A 388 -7.09 0.43 28.88
N GLU A 389 -6.63 0.13 30.08
CA GLU A 389 -5.72 1.00 30.84
C GLU A 389 -4.37 1.19 30.14
N PRO A 390 -3.71 2.32 30.34
CA PRO A 390 -2.37 2.53 29.81
C PRO A 390 -1.34 1.58 30.46
N HIS A 391 -0.30 1.27 29.69
CA HIS A 391 0.88 0.59 30.22
C HIS A 391 1.79 1.59 30.93
N ILE A 392 2.09 1.34 32.20
CA ILE A 392 2.89 2.24 33.03
C ILE A 392 4.18 1.51 33.46
N TYR A 393 5.30 2.16 33.30
CA TYR A 393 6.61 1.62 33.69
C TYR A 393 7.53 2.72 34.22
N GLU A 394 8.45 2.34 35.04
CA GLU A 394 9.59 3.18 35.48
C GLU A 394 10.76 2.91 34.53
N ALA A 395 11.24 3.93 33.83
CA ALA A 395 12.48 3.88 33.07
C ALA A 395 13.61 4.37 33.97
N VAL A 396 14.63 3.55 34.14
CA VAL A 396 15.81 3.88 34.93
C VAL A 396 17.01 4.05 34.00
N THR A 397 17.68 5.17 34.09
CA THR A 397 18.95 5.41 33.40
C THR A 397 20.01 5.73 34.41
N ALA A 398 21.05 4.89 34.49
CA ALA A 398 22.19 5.11 35.33
C ALA A 398 23.42 5.40 34.47
N VAL A 399 24.14 6.46 34.80
CA VAL A 399 25.42 6.81 34.16
C VAL A 399 26.54 6.55 35.15
N PHE A 400 27.54 5.82 34.69
CA PHE A 400 28.73 5.50 35.49
C PHE A 400 29.95 6.12 34.82
N SER A 401 30.80 6.78 35.61
CA SER A 401 32.07 7.25 35.12
C SER A 401 33.18 6.26 35.53
N CYS A 402 34.01 5.85 34.57
CA CYS A 402 35.14 4.95 34.77
C CYS A 402 36.21 5.29 33.72
N ALA A 403 37.46 5.42 34.16
CA ALA A 403 38.60 5.78 33.30
C ALA A 403 38.35 7.01 32.43
N GLY A 404 37.69 8.05 32.97
CA GLY A 404 37.35 9.27 32.26
C GLY A 404 36.27 9.15 31.18
N THR A 405 35.57 8.02 31.08
CA THR A 405 34.51 7.74 30.09
C THR A 405 33.21 7.42 30.81
N ASP A 406 32.10 7.89 30.22
CA ASP A 406 30.74 7.62 30.69
C ASP A 406 30.17 6.33 30.09
N PHE A 407 29.62 5.49 30.98
CA PHE A 407 28.94 4.24 30.66
C PHE A 407 27.47 4.32 31.07
N THR A 408 26.58 3.95 30.20
CA THR A 408 25.13 4.03 30.44
C THR A 408 24.53 2.65 30.61
N ALA A 409 23.80 2.42 31.70
CA ALA A 409 22.91 1.30 31.92
C ALA A 409 21.46 1.80 31.86
N ARG A 410 20.59 1.04 31.19
CA ARG A 410 19.17 1.32 31.10
C ARG A 410 18.34 0.15 31.56
N GLY A 411 17.34 0.45 32.38
CA GLY A 411 16.40 -0.54 32.88
C GLY A 411 14.98 -0.08 32.74
N LYS A 412 14.08 -1.05 32.82
CA LYS A 412 12.64 -0.83 32.77
C LYS A 412 11.95 -1.75 33.77
N THR A 413 11.17 -1.16 34.67
CA THR A 413 10.33 -1.91 35.61
C THR A 413 8.89 -1.62 35.33
N VAL A 414 8.11 -2.65 34.98
CA VAL A 414 6.66 -2.51 34.71
C VAL A 414 5.95 -2.28 36.04
N LEU A 415 5.14 -1.20 36.09
CA LEU A 415 4.33 -0.84 37.24
C LEU A 415 2.85 -1.25 37.04
N ALA A 416 2.37 -1.16 35.78
CA ALA A 416 1.06 -1.64 35.38
C ALA A 416 1.12 -2.13 33.93
N GLU A 417 0.71 -3.36 33.69
CA GLU A 417 0.72 -3.98 32.34
C GLU A 417 -0.25 -3.26 31.40
N GLY A 418 -1.43 -2.92 31.87
CA GLY A 418 -2.46 -2.26 31.06
C GLY A 418 -2.78 -3.02 29.76
N TRP A 419 -2.98 -2.29 28.68
CA TRP A 419 -3.31 -2.87 27.37
C TRP A 419 -2.27 -3.87 26.82
N LYS A 420 -1.02 -3.79 27.26
CA LYS A 420 0.03 -4.72 26.82
C LYS A 420 -0.19 -6.15 27.29
N GLU A 421 -0.84 -6.34 28.44
CA GLU A 421 -1.23 -7.68 28.89
C GLU A 421 -2.21 -8.34 27.89
N LEU A 422 -3.24 -7.62 27.45
CA LEU A 422 -4.18 -8.13 26.45
C LEU A 422 -3.48 -8.40 25.11
N GLN A 423 -2.56 -7.52 24.70
CA GLN A 423 -1.77 -7.73 23.50
C GLN A 423 -0.89 -8.97 23.60
N ARG A 424 -0.25 -9.21 24.74
CA ARG A 424 0.57 -10.39 25.00
C ARG A 424 -0.27 -11.67 24.93
N ARG A 425 -1.46 -11.68 25.55
CA ARG A 425 -2.41 -12.79 25.49
C ARG A 425 -2.87 -13.06 24.05
N TYR A 426 -3.22 -12.03 23.29
CA TYR A 426 -3.57 -12.15 21.88
C TYR A 426 -2.40 -12.72 21.06
N ARG A 427 -1.20 -12.17 21.20
CA ARG A 427 0.00 -12.67 20.49
C ARG A 427 0.31 -14.15 20.79
N ALA A 428 0.01 -14.62 22.00
CA ALA A 428 0.18 -16.02 22.36
C ALA A 428 -0.78 -16.98 21.62
N THR A 429 -1.89 -16.49 21.08
CA THR A 429 -2.81 -17.29 20.25
C THR A 429 -2.38 -17.41 18.79
N LEU A 430 -1.40 -16.60 18.34
CA LEU A 430 -0.95 -16.61 16.96
C LEU A 430 -0.01 -17.79 16.69
N LYS A 431 -0.20 -18.45 15.55
CA LYS A 431 0.62 -19.62 15.12
C LYS A 431 2.09 -19.22 14.91
N ASP A 432 2.29 -18.10 14.21
CA ASP A 432 3.62 -17.52 13.99
C ASP A 432 3.81 -16.31 14.90
N LYS A 433 4.94 -16.25 15.59
CA LYS A 433 5.27 -15.07 16.39
C LYS A 433 5.55 -13.91 15.44
N PRO A 434 4.79 -12.80 15.52
CA PRO A 434 5.11 -11.62 14.73
C PRO A 434 6.52 -11.11 15.07
N GLU A 435 7.18 -10.51 14.06
CA GLU A 435 8.45 -9.81 14.33
C GLU A 435 8.25 -8.79 15.46
N ALA A 436 9.23 -8.73 16.38
CA ALA A 436 9.23 -7.73 17.45
C ALA A 436 9.18 -6.31 16.83
N GLU A 437 8.45 -5.40 17.45
CA GLU A 437 8.50 -4.00 17.04
C GLU A 437 9.90 -3.44 17.24
N ASP A 438 10.39 -2.61 16.29
CA ASP A 438 11.67 -1.94 16.44
C ASP A 438 11.64 -1.10 17.75
N GLY A 439 12.40 -1.50 18.74
CA GLY A 439 12.47 -0.86 20.08
C GLY A 439 11.89 -1.66 21.24
N GLU A 440 11.31 -2.84 21.03
CA GLU A 440 11.01 -3.79 22.13
C GLU A 440 12.34 -4.41 22.60
N ASN A 441 13.14 -3.64 23.38
CA ASN A 441 14.21 -4.24 24.18
C ASN A 441 13.55 -5.07 25.28
N ALA A 442 14.16 -6.23 25.58
CA ALA A 442 13.75 -7.03 26.72
C ALA A 442 13.71 -6.14 27.97
N ASP A 443 12.66 -6.27 28.79
CA ASP A 443 12.53 -5.54 30.03
C ASP A 443 13.66 -5.98 30.98
N VAL A 444 14.73 -5.19 31.05
CA VAL A 444 15.87 -5.42 31.94
C VAL A 444 15.61 -4.65 33.22
N THR A 445 15.42 -5.35 34.31
CA THR A 445 15.34 -4.70 35.63
C THR A 445 16.75 -4.49 36.19
N LEU A 446 17.11 -3.23 36.42
CA LEU A 446 18.38 -2.92 37.07
C LEU A 446 18.32 -3.23 38.57
N PRO A 447 19.44 -3.65 39.20
CA PRO A 447 19.53 -3.77 40.65
C PRO A 447 19.31 -2.42 41.32
N LYS A 448 19.18 -2.42 42.64
CA LYS A 448 19.13 -1.16 43.41
C LYS A 448 20.48 -0.43 43.31
N LEU A 449 20.45 0.73 42.68
CA LEU A 449 21.58 1.61 42.47
C LEU A 449 21.35 2.92 43.22
N SER A 450 22.49 3.55 43.63
CA SER A 450 22.51 4.88 44.25
C SER A 450 23.61 5.73 43.61
N GLU A 451 23.37 7.03 43.52
CA GLU A 451 24.44 7.96 43.12
C GLU A 451 25.57 7.94 44.09
N GLY A 452 26.82 8.04 43.61
CA GLY A 452 28.02 7.89 44.37
C GLY A 452 28.44 6.43 44.64
N GLN A 453 27.62 5.43 44.31
CA GLN A 453 27.98 4.01 44.48
C GLN A 453 29.15 3.64 43.59
N GLY A 454 30.20 3.10 44.18
CA GLY A 454 31.41 2.65 43.50
C GLY A 454 31.41 1.13 43.25
N PHE A 455 31.96 0.75 42.12
CA PHE A 455 32.17 -0.65 41.71
C PHE A 455 33.66 -0.82 41.38
N PRO A 456 34.46 -1.34 42.31
CA PRO A 456 35.90 -1.46 42.11
C PRO A 456 36.22 -2.58 41.10
N ASN A 457 37.17 -2.29 40.20
CA ASN A 457 37.69 -3.23 39.21
C ASN A 457 36.58 -4.00 38.45
N PRO A 458 35.64 -3.31 37.80
CA PRO A 458 34.52 -3.99 37.13
C PRO A 458 35.03 -4.87 35.98
N ALA A 459 34.42 -6.04 35.83
CA ALA A 459 34.69 -6.85 34.65
C ALA A 459 34.28 -6.10 33.38
N ALA A 460 35.22 -5.92 32.47
CA ALA A 460 34.97 -5.18 31.22
C ALA A 460 35.10 -6.07 29.99
N LYS A 461 34.23 -5.86 28.99
CA LYS A 461 34.21 -6.62 27.74
C LYS A 461 34.09 -5.67 26.55
N VAL A 462 34.95 -5.85 25.55
CA VAL A 462 34.79 -5.20 24.26
C VAL A 462 33.82 -6.01 23.38
N THR A 463 32.79 -5.34 22.84
CA THR A 463 31.86 -5.94 21.88
C THR A 463 32.00 -5.26 20.53
N GLU A 464 32.23 -6.07 19.48
CA GLU A 464 32.32 -5.58 18.11
C GLU A 464 30.91 -5.55 17.46
N HIS A 465 30.61 -4.45 16.82
CA HIS A 465 29.37 -4.23 16.10
C HIS A 465 29.67 -3.74 14.67
N THR A 466 28.72 -3.90 13.79
CA THR A 466 28.81 -3.38 12.43
C THR A 466 27.52 -2.65 12.11
N THR A 467 27.61 -1.47 11.49
CA THR A 467 26.43 -0.77 11.00
C THR A 467 25.71 -1.60 9.97
N THR A 468 24.37 -1.55 9.96
CA THR A 468 23.53 -2.29 9.02
C THR A 468 22.79 -1.33 8.10
N PRO A 469 22.60 -1.68 6.80
CA PRO A 469 21.79 -0.87 5.91
C PRO A 469 20.34 -0.82 6.39
N PRO A 470 19.58 0.20 5.97
CA PRO A 470 18.15 0.20 6.24
C PRO A 470 17.48 -1.02 5.59
N LYS A 471 16.46 -1.58 6.25
CA LYS A 471 15.71 -2.71 5.69
C LYS A 471 14.93 -2.28 4.44
N PRO A 472 14.80 -3.13 3.41
CA PRO A 472 13.89 -2.88 2.29
C PRO A 472 12.47 -2.59 2.80
N HIS A 473 11.69 -1.82 2.03
CA HIS A 473 10.31 -1.59 2.44
C HIS A 473 9.48 -2.88 2.43
N SER A 474 8.73 -3.12 3.51
CA SER A 474 7.54 -3.97 3.49
C SER A 474 6.33 -3.14 3.06
N GLU A 475 5.18 -3.78 2.77
CA GLU A 475 3.95 -3.01 2.54
C GLU A 475 3.59 -2.16 3.75
N ALA A 476 3.75 -2.67 4.97
CA ALA A 476 3.52 -1.92 6.19
C ALA A 476 4.38 -0.66 6.30
N SER A 477 5.69 -0.76 6.03
CA SER A 477 6.58 0.39 6.11
C SER A 477 6.40 1.37 4.96
N LEU A 478 6.03 0.89 3.76
CA LEU A 478 5.71 1.75 2.61
C LEU A 478 4.41 2.52 2.85
N LEU A 479 3.34 1.87 3.34
CA LEU A 479 2.09 2.53 3.70
C LEU A 479 2.32 3.63 4.74
N SER A 480 3.17 3.37 5.75
CA SER A 480 3.55 4.38 6.75
C SER A 480 4.36 5.54 6.14
N ALA A 481 5.22 5.26 5.15
CA ALA A 481 5.96 6.30 4.44
C ALA A 481 5.02 7.15 3.57
N MET A 482 4.09 6.52 2.83
CA MET A 482 3.07 7.22 2.05
C MET A 482 2.19 8.14 2.91
N GLU A 483 1.79 7.67 4.09
CA GLU A 483 0.96 8.42 5.02
C GLU A 483 1.65 9.68 5.56
N ARG A 484 2.96 9.61 5.78
CA ARG A 484 3.76 10.71 6.33
C ARG A 484 4.38 11.61 5.26
N ALA A 485 4.30 11.24 4.00
CA ALA A 485 4.91 11.98 2.90
C ALA A 485 4.29 13.38 2.76
N GLY A 486 5.12 14.41 2.70
CA GLY A 486 4.66 15.79 2.54
C GLY A 486 3.91 16.39 3.74
N ASN A 487 3.86 15.72 4.89
CA ASN A 487 3.11 16.22 6.06
C ASN A 487 3.65 17.58 6.57
N GLY A 488 4.94 17.89 6.36
CA GLY A 488 5.52 19.17 6.70
C GLY A 488 5.06 20.32 5.80
N ASP A 489 4.63 19.98 4.59
CA ASP A 489 4.27 20.94 3.53
C ASP A 489 2.76 21.08 3.36
N THR A 490 1.97 20.23 4.07
CA THR A 490 0.51 20.20 3.96
C THR A 490 -0.13 21.03 5.07
N ASP A 491 -1.12 21.86 4.72
CA ASP A 491 -1.92 22.66 5.66
C ASP A 491 -2.53 21.73 6.74
N PRO A 492 -2.48 22.10 8.04
CA PRO A 492 -3.16 21.36 9.09
C PRO A 492 -4.65 21.10 8.85
N ASP A 493 -5.32 22.01 8.15
CA ASP A 493 -6.74 21.90 7.79
C ASP A 493 -7.01 21.10 6.50
N ALA A 494 -5.96 20.66 5.79
CA ALA A 494 -6.16 19.86 4.58
C ALA A 494 -6.90 18.56 4.91
N GLU A 495 -7.96 18.30 4.15
CA GLU A 495 -8.80 17.10 4.32
C GLU A 495 -7.97 15.81 4.21
N ARG A 496 -6.92 15.84 3.40
CA ARG A 496 -6.07 14.67 3.13
C ARG A 496 -4.60 15.01 3.21
N ARG A 497 -3.85 14.16 3.92
CA ARG A 497 -2.42 14.28 4.09
C ARG A 497 -1.72 13.03 3.58
N GLY A 498 -0.49 13.20 3.11
CA GLY A 498 0.31 12.10 2.56
C GLY A 498 -0.02 11.78 1.10
N LEU A 499 0.58 10.70 0.61
CA LEU A 499 0.40 10.18 -0.75
C LEU A 499 -0.78 9.21 -0.79
N GLY A 500 -1.82 9.60 -1.51
CA GLY A 500 -3.05 8.81 -1.64
C GLY A 500 -3.88 8.74 -0.37
N THR A 501 -5.10 8.27 -0.50
CA THR A 501 -6.01 8.03 0.62
C THR A 501 -5.85 6.61 1.14
N PRO A 502 -6.27 6.28 2.35
CA PRO A 502 -6.30 4.89 2.84
C PRO A 502 -6.93 3.92 1.84
N ALA A 503 -8.05 4.32 1.21
CA ALA A 503 -8.75 3.52 0.21
C ALA A 503 -7.96 3.26 -1.08
N THR A 504 -7.04 4.15 -1.47
CA THR A 504 -6.34 4.11 -2.76
C THR A 504 -4.91 3.61 -2.68
N ARG A 505 -4.25 3.69 -1.52
CA ARG A 505 -2.83 3.28 -1.34
C ARG A 505 -2.56 1.85 -1.78
N ALA A 506 -3.42 0.90 -1.39
CA ALA A 506 -3.31 -0.49 -1.81
C ALA A 506 -3.35 -0.64 -3.34
N ALA A 507 -4.26 0.06 -4.01
CA ALA A 507 -4.38 0.04 -5.48
C ALA A 507 -3.14 0.64 -6.17
N VAL A 508 -2.52 1.66 -5.59
CA VAL A 508 -1.26 2.25 -6.08
C VAL A 508 -0.13 1.22 -6.02
N ILE A 509 0.03 0.52 -4.91
CA ILE A 509 1.04 -0.55 -4.76
C ILE A 509 0.79 -1.65 -5.79
N GLU A 510 -0.45 -2.10 -5.95
CA GLU A 510 -0.80 -3.12 -6.94
C GLU A 510 -0.52 -2.66 -8.38
N LYS A 511 -0.77 -1.39 -8.73
CA LYS A 511 -0.45 -0.84 -10.04
C LYS A 511 1.06 -0.85 -10.31
N LEU A 512 1.89 -0.53 -9.31
CA LEU A 512 3.35 -0.59 -9.42
C LEU A 512 3.84 -2.03 -9.67
N VAL A 513 3.29 -3.00 -8.93
CA VAL A 513 3.66 -4.41 -9.08
C VAL A 513 3.18 -4.98 -10.41
N LYS A 514 1.90 -4.78 -10.77
CA LYS A 514 1.34 -5.25 -12.04
C LYS A 514 1.97 -4.57 -13.26
N GLY A 515 2.37 -3.31 -13.13
CA GLY A 515 3.09 -2.56 -14.15
C GLY A 515 4.56 -2.99 -14.33
N GLY A 516 5.06 -3.86 -13.45
CA GLY A 516 6.45 -4.35 -13.50
C GLY A 516 7.49 -3.30 -13.07
N PHE A 517 7.07 -2.28 -12.30
CA PHE A 517 7.96 -1.27 -11.73
C PHE A 517 8.47 -1.64 -10.33
N ALA A 518 7.72 -2.46 -9.61
CA ALA A 518 8.11 -3.06 -8.35
C ALA A 518 7.79 -4.56 -8.33
N GLU A 519 8.46 -5.31 -7.48
CA GLU A 519 8.20 -6.74 -7.26
C GLU A 519 8.15 -7.06 -5.77
N ARG A 520 7.40 -8.12 -5.42
CA ARG A 520 7.35 -8.67 -4.07
C ARG A 520 8.38 -9.80 -3.93
N LYS A 521 9.28 -9.69 -2.95
CA LYS A 521 10.17 -10.78 -2.52
C LYS A 521 9.89 -11.12 -1.07
N GLY A 522 9.07 -12.15 -0.84
CA GLY A 522 8.50 -12.43 0.47
C GLY A 522 7.65 -11.25 0.94
N LYS A 523 7.92 -10.71 2.14
CA LYS A 523 7.23 -9.51 2.67
C LYS A 523 7.78 -8.18 2.14
N GLN A 524 8.87 -8.21 1.33
CA GLN A 524 9.55 -7.00 0.87
C GLN A 524 9.02 -6.54 -0.48
N LEU A 525 8.98 -5.22 -0.67
CA LEU A 525 8.74 -4.54 -1.94
C LEU A 525 10.06 -3.95 -2.45
N ILE A 526 10.48 -4.36 -3.63
CA ILE A 526 11.75 -3.97 -4.25
C ILE A 526 11.45 -3.34 -5.61
N PRO A 527 12.09 -2.22 -5.98
CA PRO A 527 11.96 -1.67 -7.31
C PRO A 527 12.62 -2.60 -8.32
N THR A 528 12.03 -2.70 -9.51
CA THR A 528 12.64 -3.41 -10.64
C THR A 528 13.61 -2.50 -11.40
N LYS A 529 14.40 -3.06 -12.34
CA LYS A 529 15.20 -2.25 -13.28
C LYS A 529 14.33 -1.20 -13.99
N ASN A 530 13.11 -1.57 -14.42
CA ASN A 530 12.17 -0.64 -15.04
C ASN A 530 11.70 0.45 -14.08
N GLY A 531 11.50 0.12 -12.81
CA GLY A 531 11.14 1.10 -11.78
C GLY A 531 12.25 2.12 -11.56
N ASN A 532 13.47 1.66 -11.37
CA ASN A 532 14.64 2.53 -11.23
C ASN A 532 14.83 3.41 -12.48
N SER A 533 14.74 2.82 -13.69
CA SER A 533 14.84 3.57 -14.94
C SER A 533 13.75 4.63 -15.09
N LEU A 534 12.50 4.33 -14.68
CA LEU A 534 11.40 5.30 -14.73
C LEU A 534 11.68 6.52 -13.86
N ILE A 535 12.10 6.31 -12.63
CA ILE A 535 12.42 7.42 -11.71
C ILE A 535 13.60 8.27 -12.22
N CYS A 536 14.60 7.64 -12.84
CA CYS A 536 15.75 8.38 -13.40
C CYS A 536 15.41 9.29 -14.59
N ILE A 537 14.31 9.05 -15.30
CA ILE A 537 13.94 9.85 -16.49
C ILE A 537 12.88 10.90 -16.20
N LEU A 538 12.18 10.77 -15.07
CA LEU A 538 11.11 11.70 -14.70
C LEU A 538 11.68 12.96 -14.01
N PRO A 539 11.08 14.13 -14.25
CA PRO A 539 11.45 15.35 -13.53
C PRO A 539 11.03 15.26 -12.05
N ASP A 540 11.78 15.95 -11.20
CA ASP A 540 11.58 15.91 -9.75
C ASP A 540 10.15 16.25 -9.32
N ILE A 541 9.50 17.19 -10.01
CA ILE A 541 8.12 17.58 -9.71
C ILE A 541 7.13 16.41 -9.79
N LEU A 542 7.33 15.44 -10.67
CA LEU A 542 6.49 14.24 -10.80
C LEU A 542 6.90 13.11 -9.83
N THR A 543 8.07 13.21 -9.22
CA THR A 543 8.60 12.19 -8.31
C THR A 543 8.56 12.63 -6.85
N SER A 544 8.35 13.91 -6.57
CA SER A 544 8.24 14.48 -5.23
C SER A 544 6.81 14.39 -4.66
N PRO A 545 6.63 14.13 -3.36
CA PRO A 545 5.35 14.28 -2.68
C PRO A 545 4.89 15.74 -2.55
N GLN A 546 5.76 16.71 -2.77
CA GLN A 546 5.50 18.15 -2.65
C GLN A 546 4.35 18.61 -3.56
N LEU A 547 4.34 18.15 -4.82
CA LEU A 547 3.25 18.44 -5.76
C LEU A 547 1.89 18.02 -5.20
N THR A 548 1.84 16.88 -4.52
CA THR A 548 0.61 16.40 -3.88
C THR A 548 0.19 17.30 -2.73
N ALA A 549 1.12 17.74 -1.90
CA ALA A 549 0.84 18.65 -0.78
C ALA A 549 0.33 20.01 -1.28
N GLU A 550 0.98 20.61 -2.27
CA GLU A 550 0.58 21.86 -2.89
C GLU A 550 -0.83 21.79 -3.47
N TRP A 551 -1.16 20.71 -4.19
CA TRP A 551 -2.50 20.52 -4.72
C TRP A 551 -3.55 20.39 -3.61
N GLU A 552 -3.31 19.57 -2.59
CA GLU A 552 -4.27 19.39 -1.50
C GLU A 552 -4.50 20.69 -0.72
N ASN A 553 -3.46 21.55 -0.58
CA ASN A 553 -3.60 22.88 0.01
C ASN A 553 -4.53 23.75 -0.85
N ASN A 554 -4.25 23.86 -2.16
CA ASN A 554 -5.10 24.64 -3.09
C ASN A 554 -6.53 24.10 -3.14
N LEU A 555 -6.72 22.77 -3.24
CA LEU A 555 -8.03 22.14 -3.25
C LEU A 555 -8.80 22.38 -1.95
N THR A 556 -8.11 22.46 -0.81
CA THR A 556 -8.71 22.83 0.47
C THR A 556 -9.21 24.27 0.47
N GLN A 557 -8.44 25.21 -0.11
CA GLN A 557 -8.89 26.60 -0.25
C GLN A 557 -10.08 26.73 -1.22
N ILE A 558 -10.09 25.96 -2.31
CA ILE A 558 -11.25 25.89 -3.23
C ILE A 558 -12.48 25.38 -2.50
N ALA A 559 -12.36 24.30 -1.70
CA ALA A 559 -13.47 23.73 -0.95
C ALA A 559 -14.05 24.72 0.10
N LYS A 560 -13.22 25.64 0.61
CA LYS A 560 -13.62 26.74 1.51
C LYS A 560 -14.16 27.96 0.75
N GLY A 561 -14.16 27.96 -0.59
CA GLY A 561 -14.53 29.11 -1.41
C GLY A 561 -13.51 30.26 -1.38
N ALA A 562 -12.29 30.01 -0.92
CA ALA A 562 -11.22 30.99 -0.75
C ALA A 562 -10.23 31.07 -1.92
N ALA A 563 -10.30 30.14 -2.88
CA ALA A 563 -9.47 30.11 -4.09
C ALA A 563 -10.31 29.83 -5.33
N ASP A 564 -9.87 30.34 -6.49
CA ASP A 564 -10.55 30.16 -7.77
C ASP A 564 -10.21 28.81 -8.41
N PRO A 565 -11.22 27.98 -8.77
CA PRO A 565 -11.02 26.71 -9.47
C PRO A 565 -10.34 26.86 -10.84
N GLY A 566 -10.61 27.97 -11.55
CA GLY A 566 -10.08 28.25 -12.88
C GLY A 566 -8.59 28.55 -12.86
N GLU A 567 -8.12 29.31 -11.89
CA GLU A 567 -6.69 29.60 -11.70
C GLU A 567 -5.92 28.31 -11.42
N PHE A 568 -6.45 27.45 -10.54
CA PHE A 568 -5.83 26.16 -10.25
C PHE A 568 -5.70 25.30 -11.52
N LEU A 569 -6.78 25.14 -12.30
CA LEU A 569 -6.77 24.33 -13.51
C LEU A 569 -5.87 24.91 -14.60
N SER A 570 -5.85 26.23 -14.77
CA SER A 570 -4.94 26.92 -15.70
C SER A 570 -3.47 26.66 -15.34
N GLY A 571 -3.12 26.64 -14.07
CA GLY A 571 -1.79 26.25 -13.61
C GLY A 571 -1.44 24.80 -13.96
N ILE A 572 -2.39 23.87 -13.84
CA ILE A 572 -2.20 22.46 -14.22
C ILE A 572 -2.04 22.29 -15.73
N GLU A 573 -2.80 23.03 -16.53
CA GLU A 573 -2.66 23.03 -18.00
C GLU A 573 -1.30 23.58 -18.43
N ALA A 574 -0.86 24.70 -17.81
CA ALA A 574 0.46 25.27 -18.05
C ALA A 574 1.57 24.26 -17.72
N MET A 575 1.47 23.56 -16.59
CA MET A 575 2.39 22.48 -16.21
C MET A 575 2.41 21.34 -17.25
N ALA A 576 1.25 20.93 -17.76
CA ALA A 576 1.18 19.88 -18.79
C ALA A 576 1.84 20.33 -20.11
N ARG A 577 1.66 21.61 -20.52
CA ARG A 577 2.33 22.20 -21.69
C ARG A 577 3.84 22.25 -21.51
N GLU A 578 4.30 22.77 -20.38
CA GLU A 578 5.73 22.85 -20.05
C GLU A 578 6.39 21.47 -20.04
N LEU A 579 5.74 20.48 -19.43
CA LEU A 579 6.23 19.12 -19.40
C LEU A 579 6.47 18.55 -20.80
N VAL A 580 5.52 18.76 -21.73
CA VAL A 580 5.66 18.30 -23.12
C VAL A 580 6.76 19.09 -23.85
N GLN A 581 6.80 20.41 -23.72
CA GLN A 581 7.80 21.27 -24.40
C GLN A 581 9.23 20.95 -23.95
N THR A 582 9.45 20.84 -22.64
CA THR A 582 10.77 20.58 -22.06
C THR A 582 11.35 19.22 -22.52
N HIS A 583 10.47 18.20 -22.68
CA HIS A 583 10.93 16.86 -23.05
C HIS A 583 10.87 16.57 -24.55
N ALA A 584 10.34 17.50 -25.36
CA ALA A 584 10.31 17.37 -26.82
C ALA A 584 11.71 17.15 -27.44
N ALA A 585 12.72 17.82 -26.90
CA ALA A 585 14.10 17.71 -27.36
C ALA A 585 14.81 16.40 -26.95
N ALA A 586 14.25 15.63 -26.02
CA ALA A 586 14.85 14.39 -25.49
C ALA A 586 14.61 13.15 -26.38
N LEU A 587 14.08 13.34 -27.60
CA LEU A 587 13.71 12.25 -28.54
C LEU A 587 14.90 11.39 -29.01
N ASP A 588 16.14 11.85 -28.84
CA ASP A 588 17.32 11.20 -29.41
C ASP A 588 18.27 10.60 -28.38
N GLY A 589 18.02 9.43 -27.86
CA GLY A 589 19.13 8.69 -27.29
C GLY A 589 18.91 7.72 -26.14
N LYS A 590 17.72 7.58 -25.57
CA LYS A 590 17.52 6.74 -24.38
C LYS A 590 16.49 5.60 -24.53
N LYS A 591 16.10 5.25 -25.75
CA LYS A 591 15.15 4.15 -26.03
C LYS A 591 15.59 2.78 -25.48
N ASP A 592 16.89 2.59 -25.26
CA ASP A 592 17.45 1.33 -24.76
C ASP A 592 17.30 1.14 -23.24
N LEU A 593 16.96 2.18 -22.47
CA LEU A 593 16.81 2.09 -21.00
C LEU A 593 15.76 1.07 -20.55
N PHE A 594 14.70 0.91 -21.33
CA PHE A 594 13.58 -0.01 -21.03
C PHE A 594 13.62 -1.27 -21.91
N ARG A 595 14.68 -1.47 -22.66
CA ARG A 595 14.84 -2.67 -23.48
C ARG A 595 15.08 -3.86 -22.58
N GLU A 596 14.17 -4.80 -22.62
CA GLU A 596 14.35 -6.08 -21.94
C GLU A 596 15.49 -6.81 -22.59
N GLU A 597 16.55 -7.07 -21.86
CA GLU A 597 17.54 -8.05 -22.25
C GLU A 597 16.84 -9.41 -22.28
N LYS A 598 16.54 -9.90 -23.48
CA LYS A 598 15.99 -11.24 -23.61
C LYS A 598 16.96 -12.22 -22.95
N PRO A 599 16.49 -13.12 -22.09
CA PRO A 599 17.37 -14.10 -21.47
C PRO A 599 18.14 -14.86 -22.54
N SER A 600 19.46 -14.92 -22.38
CA SER A 600 20.33 -15.65 -23.30
C SER A 600 20.25 -17.14 -22.98
N VAL A 601 20.02 -17.96 -24.02
CA VAL A 601 20.05 -19.41 -23.92
C VAL A 601 21.49 -19.92 -23.98
N GLY A 602 22.44 -19.12 -24.52
CA GLY A 602 23.86 -19.43 -24.64
C GLY A 602 24.57 -18.47 -25.56
N LYS A 603 25.85 -18.68 -25.80
CA LYS A 603 26.66 -17.91 -26.76
C LYS A 603 26.58 -18.51 -28.17
N CYS A 604 26.50 -17.66 -29.18
CA CYS A 604 26.52 -18.06 -30.58
C CYS A 604 27.84 -18.68 -30.93
N PRO A 605 27.90 -19.89 -31.50
CA PRO A 605 29.15 -20.55 -31.87
C PRO A 605 29.87 -19.88 -33.05
N ARG A 606 29.16 -19.02 -33.84
CA ARG A 606 29.73 -18.31 -34.97
C ARG A 606 30.36 -16.98 -34.61
N CYS A 607 29.72 -16.19 -33.71
CA CYS A 607 30.17 -14.81 -33.44
C CYS A 607 30.27 -14.47 -31.93
N GLY A 608 29.98 -15.41 -31.02
CA GLY A 608 30.07 -15.20 -29.58
C GLY A 608 28.96 -14.40 -28.97
N SER A 609 28.07 -13.75 -29.75
CA SER A 609 26.97 -12.94 -29.26
C SER A 609 25.89 -13.80 -28.56
N PRO A 610 25.07 -13.23 -27.65
CA PRO A 610 23.98 -13.96 -27.01
C PRO A 610 23.00 -14.57 -28.02
N VAL A 611 22.53 -15.80 -27.74
CA VAL A 611 21.45 -16.44 -28.49
C VAL A 611 20.19 -16.37 -27.62
N HIS A 612 19.12 -15.87 -28.22
CA HIS A 612 17.81 -15.69 -27.53
C HIS A 612 16.77 -16.70 -28.01
N GLU A 613 15.80 -16.99 -27.14
CA GLU A 613 14.67 -17.82 -27.51
C GLU A 613 13.57 -16.96 -28.16
N GLY A 614 13.18 -17.32 -29.38
CA GLY A 614 12.02 -16.81 -30.08
C GLY A 614 10.83 -17.79 -30.01
N LYS A 615 9.67 -17.38 -30.54
CA LYS A 615 8.49 -18.24 -30.63
C LYS A 615 8.77 -19.51 -31.41
N LYS A 616 9.48 -19.43 -32.56
CA LYS A 616 9.72 -20.52 -33.51
C LYS A 616 11.19 -20.98 -33.57
N ASN A 617 12.11 -20.29 -32.94
CA ASN A 617 13.53 -20.52 -33.10
C ASN A 617 14.35 -20.04 -31.89
N TYR A 618 15.64 -20.41 -31.88
CA TYR A 618 16.71 -19.81 -31.10
C TYR A 618 17.60 -19.06 -32.05
N TYR A 619 17.81 -17.74 -31.89
CA TYR A 619 18.48 -16.88 -32.84
C TYR A 619 19.58 -16.01 -32.20
N CYS A 620 20.61 -15.73 -32.95
CA CYS A 620 21.71 -14.86 -32.54
C CYS A 620 21.20 -13.41 -32.41
N SER A 621 21.59 -12.71 -31.34
CA SER A 621 21.30 -11.29 -31.15
C SER A 621 21.97 -10.35 -32.13
N ASN A 622 23.11 -10.77 -32.69
CA ASN A 622 23.79 -10.02 -33.73
C ASN A 622 23.03 -10.17 -35.06
N LYS A 623 22.49 -9.05 -35.58
CA LYS A 623 21.70 -9.02 -36.82
C LYS A 623 22.51 -9.40 -38.08
N GLU A 624 23.84 -9.25 -38.05
CA GLU A 624 24.73 -9.63 -39.14
C GLU A 624 25.08 -11.13 -39.11
N CYS A 625 24.73 -11.84 -38.05
CA CYS A 625 24.97 -13.25 -37.87
C CYS A 625 23.73 -14.09 -38.21
N ALA A 626 23.81 -14.88 -39.25
CA ALA A 626 22.72 -15.73 -39.74
C ALA A 626 22.48 -17.00 -38.86
N PHE A 627 23.07 -17.12 -37.67
CA PHE A 627 22.90 -18.30 -36.83
C PHE A 627 21.51 -18.38 -36.25
N VAL A 628 20.77 -19.43 -36.64
CA VAL A 628 19.42 -19.73 -36.19
C VAL A 628 19.19 -21.22 -36.02
N MET A 629 18.68 -21.67 -34.89
CA MET A 629 18.25 -23.04 -34.66
C MET A 629 16.71 -23.08 -34.62
N TRP A 630 16.06 -23.79 -35.54
CA TRP A 630 14.62 -23.83 -35.63
C TRP A 630 14.01 -24.87 -34.69
N LYS A 631 12.93 -24.53 -33.95
CA LYS A 631 12.26 -25.44 -33.02
C LYS A 631 11.51 -26.57 -33.73
N ASN A 632 11.09 -26.33 -34.97
CA ASN A 632 10.43 -27.29 -35.86
C ASN A 632 11.43 -27.89 -36.90
N ASP A 633 12.71 -28.04 -36.51
CA ASP A 633 13.68 -28.68 -37.38
C ASP A 633 13.35 -30.16 -37.57
N ARG A 634 13.40 -30.59 -38.84
CA ARG A 634 13.06 -31.96 -39.26
C ARG A 634 13.86 -33.04 -38.50
N PHE A 635 15.07 -32.76 -38.12
CA PHE A 635 15.90 -33.66 -37.32
C PHE A 635 15.22 -34.02 -35.97
N PHE A 636 14.60 -33.04 -35.28
CA PHE A 636 13.91 -33.25 -34.00
C PHE A 636 12.53 -33.85 -34.22
N GLU A 637 11.82 -33.44 -35.27
CA GLU A 637 10.48 -33.97 -35.61
C GLU A 637 10.55 -35.48 -35.93
N GLU A 638 11.47 -35.91 -36.77
CA GLU A 638 11.68 -37.31 -37.12
C GLU A 638 12.00 -38.19 -35.89
N ARG A 639 12.63 -37.59 -34.86
CA ARG A 639 12.98 -38.27 -33.61
C ARG A 639 11.93 -38.09 -32.50
N LYS A 640 10.78 -37.53 -32.84
CA LYS A 640 9.66 -37.26 -31.94
C LYS A 640 10.10 -36.56 -30.63
N THR A 641 11.04 -35.63 -30.74
CA THR A 641 11.66 -34.92 -29.62
C THR A 641 11.44 -33.43 -29.75
N ALA A 642 10.90 -32.79 -28.70
CA ALA A 642 10.73 -31.34 -28.66
C ALA A 642 12.10 -30.66 -28.51
N PHE A 643 12.43 -29.72 -29.38
CA PHE A 643 13.66 -28.94 -29.27
C PHE A 643 13.48 -27.84 -28.20
N SER A 644 13.74 -28.21 -26.96
CA SER A 644 13.59 -27.33 -25.78
C SER A 644 14.79 -26.38 -25.58
N ALA A 645 14.58 -25.30 -24.81
CA ALA A 645 15.62 -24.38 -24.39
C ALA A 645 16.78 -25.09 -23.66
N LYS A 646 16.50 -26.16 -22.93
CA LYS A 646 17.52 -26.97 -22.25
C LYS A 646 18.45 -27.69 -23.23
N ILE A 647 17.90 -28.25 -24.32
CA ILE A 647 18.69 -28.88 -25.38
C ILE A 647 19.48 -27.82 -26.13
N ALA A 648 18.86 -26.70 -26.48
CA ALA A 648 19.55 -25.58 -27.15
C ALA A 648 20.70 -25.03 -26.29
N ALA A 649 20.51 -24.84 -25.01
CA ALA A 649 21.57 -24.40 -24.10
C ALA A 649 22.75 -25.38 -24.03
N ALA A 650 22.49 -26.67 -23.96
CA ALA A 650 23.51 -27.70 -23.94
C ALA A 650 24.31 -27.69 -25.25
N LEU A 651 23.62 -27.61 -26.40
CA LEU A 651 24.26 -27.51 -27.71
C LEU A 651 25.12 -26.26 -27.87
N LEU A 652 24.65 -25.10 -27.37
CA LEU A 652 25.40 -23.85 -27.40
C LEU A 652 26.61 -23.85 -26.47
N LYS A 653 26.51 -24.56 -25.32
CA LYS A 653 27.57 -24.61 -24.31
C LYS A 653 28.73 -25.54 -24.69
N SER A 654 28.41 -26.71 -25.20
CA SER A 654 29.39 -27.79 -25.40
C SER A 654 29.37 -28.42 -26.80
N GLY A 655 28.51 -27.94 -27.69
CA GLY A 655 28.26 -28.56 -28.98
C GLY A 655 27.49 -29.86 -28.91
N LYS A 656 27.15 -30.36 -27.71
CA LYS A 656 26.51 -31.68 -27.49
C LYS A 656 25.39 -31.59 -26.48
N ALA A 657 24.33 -32.37 -26.68
CA ALA A 657 23.20 -32.51 -25.74
C ALA A 657 22.79 -33.99 -25.60
N ASN A 658 22.82 -34.50 -24.37
CA ASN A 658 22.36 -35.86 -24.08
C ASN A 658 20.84 -35.84 -23.94
N VAL A 659 20.16 -36.64 -24.77
CA VAL A 659 18.70 -36.73 -24.82
C VAL A 659 18.26 -38.16 -24.68
N LYS A 660 17.31 -38.39 -23.76
CA LYS A 660 16.72 -39.73 -23.52
C LYS A 660 15.49 -39.94 -24.41
N LYS A 661 15.23 -41.22 -24.73
CA LYS A 661 14.06 -41.67 -25.48
C LYS A 661 13.89 -41.02 -26.85
N LEU A 662 15.01 -40.84 -27.58
CA LEU A 662 14.99 -40.44 -29.00
C LEU A 662 14.34 -41.58 -29.82
N TYR A 663 13.41 -41.23 -30.70
CA TYR A 663 12.80 -42.22 -31.63
C TYR A 663 13.72 -42.50 -32.81
N SER A 664 13.91 -43.74 -33.16
CA SER A 664 14.65 -44.16 -34.35
C SER A 664 13.67 -44.46 -35.50
N PRO A 665 13.65 -43.67 -36.56
CA PRO A 665 12.81 -43.93 -37.73
C PRO A 665 13.13 -45.26 -38.44
N LYS A 666 14.37 -45.75 -38.31
CA LYS A 666 14.82 -47.01 -38.95
C LYS A 666 14.32 -48.28 -38.20
N THR A 667 14.30 -48.22 -36.88
CA THR A 667 14.00 -49.39 -36.05
C THR A 667 12.64 -49.36 -35.33
N GLY A 668 11.95 -48.19 -35.34
CA GLY A 668 10.71 -47.96 -34.64
C GLY A 668 10.83 -47.95 -33.11
N LYS A 669 12.05 -48.03 -32.56
CA LYS A 669 12.30 -48.09 -31.09
C LYS A 669 12.89 -46.79 -30.57
N THR A 670 12.76 -46.58 -29.26
CA THR A 670 13.40 -45.45 -28.58
C THR A 670 14.80 -45.86 -28.07
N TYR A 671 15.70 -44.89 -28.05
CA TYR A 671 17.08 -45.03 -27.55
C TYR A 671 17.57 -43.74 -26.89
N ASP A 672 18.58 -43.84 -26.05
CA ASP A 672 19.25 -42.70 -25.47
C ASP A 672 20.46 -42.35 -26.34
N GLY A 673 20.64 -41.06 -26.67
CA GLY A 673 21.71 -40.65 -27.56
C GLY A 673 22.17 -39.20 -27.33
N THR A 674 23.36 -38.89 -27.88
CA THR A 674 23.91 -37.55 -27.82
C THR A 674 23.66 -36.86 -29.15
N ILE A 675 22.92 -35.74 -29.12
CA ILE A 675 22.76 -34.85 -30.27
C ILE A 675 23.97 -33.94 -30.32
N VAL A 676 24.61 -33.84 -31.49
CA VAL A 676 25.76 -32.99 -31.72
C VAL A 676 25.40 -31.92 -32.73
N LEU A 677 25.75 -30.67 -32.40
CA LEU A 677 25.60 -29.53 -33.28
C LEU A 677 26.62 -29.64 -34.44
N ALA A 678 26.13 -29.71 -35.66
CA ALA A 678 26.94 -29.79 -36.87
C ALA A 678 26.79 -28.52 -37.70
N ASP A 679 27.26 -27.39 -37.15
CA ASP A 679 27.18 -26.10 -37.83
C ASP A 679 28.29 -25.94 -38.83
N THR A 680 27.94 -25.83 -40.11
CA THR A 680 28.86 -25.63 -41.23
C THR A 680 29.02 -24.16 -41.64
N GLY A 681 28.45 -23.23 -40.90
CA GLY A 681 28.45 -21.81 -41.24
C GLY A 681 27.44 -21.40 -42.32
N GLY A 682 26.67 -22.35 -42.87
CA GLY A 682 25.66 -22.09 -43.89
C GLY A 682 24.37 -21.47 -43.38
N LYS A 683 23.35 -21.36 -44.27
CA LYS A 683 22.05 -20.79 -43.97
C LYS A 683 21.29 -21.55 -42.87
N TYR A 684 21.52 -22.85 -42.75
CA TYR A 684 20.86 -23.75 -41.82
C TYR A 684 21.85 -24.40 -40.88
N VAL A 685 21.50 -24.60 -39.65
CA VAL A 685 22.24 -25.36 -38.66
C VAL A 685 21.80 -26.82 -38.73
N ASN A 686 22.75 -27.74 -38.79
CA ASN A 686 22.49 -29.18 -38.87
C ASN A 686 22.82 -29.88 -37.55
N TYR A 687 22.28 -31.09 -37.39
CA TYR A 687 22.49 -31.92 -36.21
C TYR A 687 22.85 -33.34 -36.61
N ARG A 688 23.60 -34.04 -35.77
CA ARG A 688 23.91 -35.48 -35.93
C ARG A 688 23.75 -36.21 -34.60
N ILE A 689 23.57 -37.52 -34.69
CA ILE A 689 23.57 -38.39 -33.49
C ILE A 689 24.95 -39.02 -33.35
N GLU A 690 25.49 -38.92 -32.14
CA GLU A 690 26.63 -39.72 -31.70
C GLU A 690 26.05 -40.85 -30.81
N VAL A 691 26.08 -42.09 -31.33
CA VAL A 691 25.61 -43.26 -30.59
C VAL A 691 26.67 -43.63 -29.57
N GLN A 692 26.37 -43.63 -28.29
CA GLN A 692 27.25 -44.25 -27.30
C GLN A 692 27.37 -45.74 -27.64
N LYS A 693 28.53 -46.20 -28.05
CA LYS A 693 28.82 -47.62 -28.05
C LYS A 693 28.93 -48.03 -26.58
N ASN A 694 27.99 -48.88 -26.12
CA ASN A 694 28.10 -49.56 -24.85
C ASN A 694 29.34 -50.44 -24.88
#